data_d6ebfb66338382e5e290312a9080fdfb
#
_entry.id   d6ebfb66338382e5e290312a9080fdfb
#
_cell.length_a   1.000
_cell.length_b   1.000
_cell.length_c   1.000
_cell.angle_alpha   90.00
_cell.angle_beta   90.00
_cell.angle_gamma   90.00
#
_symmetry.space_group_name_H-M   'P 1'
#
loop_
_entity.id
_entity.type
_entity.pdbx_description
1 polymer ?
#
loop_
_entity_poly.entity_id
_entity_poly.type
_entity_poly.pdbx_seq_one_letter_code
_entity_poly.pdbx_strand_id
1 'polypeptide(L)'
;MVCTPALLPPTLLIIIPDRKMKQLSKLIFFFCMGVLMAACSGSDDSDSGTTDDTFVSTPTVTAVTTNSAVVTARTTGTSIRERGVCYSTSANPTVNDSKKTSATGEMSITLSGLAASTTYHVRAYAQSGAGVTYSKDVSFTTLEEASDTDLDKWKAPAYADDYRNISEWSKRSQWNLANVHDPTVVLADDGYYYMYQTDASYGNAHVAGGHFHARRSKNLVDWEYLGGAMTGTPSWVKEKLNDIRKKQGLDPITNPTLGYWAPCVRKVKSGLYRMYYCVVVDNYIKSGKQNTDANFDNSWTERAFIGVMETSDPATNKWEDKGYVICSSSDKGKDGWKRNNKNDWEAYFYFNAIDPTYIITSNGEHWLIYGSWHSGFAAVQLNPETGKTLKELGDPWATSATGLADNGYGKRIWTRTNGSRWQGSEAPEIVYHDGYYYLFMAYDGLDIPYNTRVMRSKNIEGPYTGNETVLTHPYQFTGSYGWVGISHCAVFDDGKGNWFYASQQRFPNSAGGNAPNAVMLGGVRSIQWLSTGWPVVMPERYAAVPQQAISASELAGTWEHIDLSYKYGEMRTSTPMEFSADGTITSGPWKGGKWSFNANTNTLTANGVELKVQRECDWESNPRRATIVYAGINDQKSYWGKKK
;
A
#
# COMPACT_ATOMS: atom_id res chain seq x y z
N MET A 1 17.14 -36.85 33.00
CA MET A 1 16.30 -37.06 31.79
C MET A 1 16.20 -35.70 31.12
N VAL A 2 16.91 -35.51 30.02
CA VAL A 2 16.93 -34.26 29.26
C VAL A 2 15.94 -34.48 28.13
N CYS A 3 14.81 -33.77 28.13
CA CYS A 3 13.89 -33.74 27.02
C CYS A 3 14.47 -32.82 25.93
N THR A 4 14.93 -33.40 24.87
CA THR A 4 15.16 -32.71 23.61
C THR A 4 13.82 -32.22 23.04
N PRO A 5 13.70 -30.95 22.61
CA PRO A 5 12.51 -30.51 21.90
C PRO A 5 12.47 -31.19 20.54
N ALA A 6 11.33 -31.77 20.23
CA ALA A 6 11.03 -32.31 18.91
C ALA A 6 11.11 -31.16 17.88
N LEU A 7 11.96 -31.33 16.89
CA LEU A 7 12.01 -30.52 15.68
C LEU A 7 10.65 -30.64 14.98
N LEU A 8 9.90 -29.57 14.98
CA LEU A 8 8.77 -29.40 14.07
C LEU A 8 9.32 -29.44 12.63
N PRO A 9 8.58 -30.00 11.67
CA PRO A 9 8.98 -29.95 10.28
C PRO A 9 9.13 -28.47 9.90
N PRO A 10 10.11 -28.14 9.09
CA PRO A 10 10.31 -26.76 8.67
C PRO A 10 9.04 -26.33 7.95
N THR A 11 8.34 -25.38 8.51
CA THR A 11 7.39 -24.60 7.78
C THR A 11 8.13 -24.12 6.56
N LEU A 12 7.54 -24.37 5.40
CA LEU A 12 8.07 -23.90 4.14
C LEU A 12 8.04 -22.38 4.14
N LEU A 13 8.91 -21.78 4.91
CA LEU A 13 9.42 -20.48 4.60
C LEU A 13 10.25 -20.75 3.34
N ILE A 14 9.63 -20.64 2.19
CA ILE A 14 10.38 -20.47 0.97
C ILE A 14 10.99 -19.08 1.13
N ILE A 15 11.99 -19.06 1.94
CA ILE A 15 12.99 -18.04 1.90
C ILE A 15 13.68 -18.34 0.60
N ILE A 16 13.24 -17.67 -0.42
CA ILE A 16 13.94 -17.67 -1.67
C ILE A 16 15.16 -16.81 -1.44
N PRO A 17 16.29 -17.38 -1.42
CA PRO A 17 17.48 -16.71 -0.97
C PRO A 17 18.24 -16.06 -2.07
N ASP A 18 18.93 -15.11 -1.67
CA ASP A 18 19.64 -14.12 -2.40
C ASP A 18 20.91 -14.61 -3.04
N ARG A 19 21.01 -14.64 -4.30
CA ARG A 19 22.25 -14.34 -4.99
C ARG A 19 22.18 -14.04 -6.47
N LYS A 20 22.69 -12.89 -6.56
CA LYS A 20 23.45 -12.30 -7.69
C LYS A 20 22.84 -12.46 -9.03
N MET A 21 22.30 -11.40 -9.30
CA MET A 21 22.01 -11.06 -10.61
C MET A 21 22.84 -9.97 -11.09
N LYS A 22 23.55 -10.19 -12.07
CA LYS A 22 24.23 -9.25 -12.92
C LYS A 22 24.17 -9.73 -14.30
N GLN A 23 23.76 -8.89 -15.00
CA GLN A 23 24.17 -8.13 -16.14
C GLN A 23 23.72 -8.85 -17.36
N LEU A 24 23.35 -8.21 -18.27
CA LEU A 24 23.80 -7.18 -19.18
C LEU A 24 22.63 -6.61 -19.92
N SER A 25 22.54 -5.50 -20.04
CA SER A 25 22.93 -4.35 -20.80
C SER A 25 23.40 -4.52 -22.21
N LYS A 26 22.82 -3.64 -22.90
CA LYS A 26 23.12 -2.92 -24.13
C LYS A 26 22.82 -3.71 -25.37
N LEU A 27 22.28 -3.17 -26.25
CA LEU A 27 22.27 -1.99 -27.07
C LEU A 27 21.12 -2.15 -28.03
N ILE A 28 20.50 -1.32 -28.63
CA ILE A 28 20.60 -0.06 -29.37
C ILE A 28 19.20 0.27 -29.87
N PHE A 29 18.67 1.43 -29.67
CA PHE A 29 18.66 2.58 -30.54
C PHE A 29 18.18 2.37 -31.98
N PHE A 30 17.21 3.20 -32.27
CA PHE A 30 16.81 3.79 -33.55
C PHE A 30 15.57 3.27 -34.29
N PHE A 31 14.70 4.24 -34.41
CA PHE A 31 13.88 4.64 -35.57
C PHE A 31 12.55 3.91 -35.83
N CYS A 32 11.44 4.62 -35.63
CA CYS A 32 10.78 5.26 -36.75
C CYS A 32 9.67 6.22 -36.29
N MET A 33 9.95 7.47 -36.56
CA MET A 33 8.98 8.55 -36.56
C MET A 33 8.24 8.51 -37.91
N GLY A 34 6.98 8.16 -37.89
CA GLY A 34 6.09 8.20 -39.06
C GLY A 34 5.21 9.44 -39.02
N VAL A 35 5.67 10.49 -39.65
CA VAL A 35 4.89 11.70 -39.89
C VAL A 35 3.91 11.44 -41.04
N LEU A 36 2.61 11.62 -40.80
CA LEU A 36 1.65 11.87 -41.88
C LEU A 36 1.40 13.35 -41.93
N MET A 37 2.03 14.00 -42.90
CA MET A 37 1.69 15.36 -43.35
C MET A 37 0.54 15.29 -44.34
N ALA A 38 -0.54 15.93 -44.02
CA ALA A 38 -1.50 16.37 -45.03
C ALA A 38 -1.24 17.86 -45.29
N ALA A 39 -0.71 18.16 -46.43
CA ALA A 39 -0.52 19.54 -46.89
C ALA A 39 -1.81 20.11 -47.42
N CYS A 40 -2.19 21.30 -46.93
CA CYS A 40 -2.98 22.25 -47.72
C CYS A 40 -2.26 23.59 -47.73
N SER A 41 -1.97 24.04 -48.90
CA SER A 41 -1.38 25.33 -49.21
C SER A 41 -2.39 26.47 -49.12
N GLY A 42 -1.97 27.63 -48.67
CA GLY A 42 -2.72 28.84 -48.92
C GLY A 42 -2.34 30.02 -48.04
N SER A 43 -1.55 30.93 -48.61
CA SER A 43 -1.42 32.39 -48.41
C SER A 43 -0.96 32.92 -47.04
N ASP A 44 0.11 33.70 -47.17
CA ASP A 44 0.63 34.65 -46.24
C ASP A 44 -0.43 35.61 -45.68
N ASP A 45 -0.49 35.68 -44.33
CA ASP A 45 -0.78 36.93 -43.66
C ASP A 45 -0.02 36.91 -42.34
N SER A 46 0.86 37.87 -42.17
CA SER A 46 1.64 38.12 -40.99
C SER A 46 0.75 38.72 -39.90
N ASP A 47 0.17 37.89 -39.04
CA ASP A 47 -0.33 38.37 -37.75
C ASP A 47 0.49 37.77 -36.61
N SER A 48 1.21 38.64 -35.92
CA SER A 48 1.98 38.33 -34.73
C SER A 48 1.04 38.15 -33.52
N GLY A 49 0.18 37.16 -33.59
CA GLY A 49 -0.65 36.70 -32.48
C GLY A 49 0.21 35.91 -31.52
N THR A 50 0.57 36.49 -30.37
CA THR A 50 1.11 35.74 -29.24
C THR A 50 0.11 34.68 -28.81
N THR A 51 0.35 33.44 -29.17
CA THR A 51 -0.43 32.30 -28.67
C THR A 51 -0.25 32.27 -27.13
N ASP A 52 -1.35 32.50 -26.43
CA ASP A 52 -1.34 32.43 -24.96
C ASP A 52 -1.20 30.96 -24.55
N ASP A 53 0.00 30.59 -24.11
CA ASP A 53 0.44 29.25 -23.75
C ASP A 53 -0.08 28.86 -22.34
N THR A 54 -1.26 29.38 -21.97
CA THR A 54 -1.83 29.17 -20.62
C THR A 54 -2.43 27.78 -20.49
N PHE A 55 -1.80 26.95 -19.64
CA PHE A 55 -2.30 25.62 -19.27
C PHE A 55 -2.86 25.62 -17.85
N VAL A 56 -3.99 24.90 -17.66
CA VAL A 56 -4.64 24.70 -16.35
C VAL A 56 -5.00 23.23 -16.19
N SER A 57 -4.41 22.55 -15.22
CA SER A 57 -4.70 21.15 -14.94
C SER A 57 -6.10 20.96 -14.32
N THR A 58 -6.71 19.82 -14.52
CA THR A 58 -7.89 19.41 -13.75
C THR A 58 -7.52 19.35 -12.26
N PRO A 59 -8.30 19.97 -11.35
CA PRO A 59 -7.98 19.94 -9.93
C PRO A 59 -8.22 18.55 -9.33
N THR A 60 -7.44 18.24 -8.29
CA THR A 60 -7.69 17.11 -7.39
C THR A 60 -8.17 17.65 -6.06
N VAL A 61 -9.24 17.06 -5.51
CA VAL A 61 -9.81 17.44 -4.23
C VAL A 61 -9.49 16.37 -3.21
N THR A 62 -8.93 16.78 -2.08
CA THR A 62 -8.52 15.90 -0.97
C THR A 62 -8.91 16.51 0.38
N ALA A 63 -8.70 15.78 1.46
CA ALA A 63 -8.96 16.24 2.83
C ALA A 63 -10.33 16.91 3.00
N VAL A 64 -11.37 16.33 2.40
CA VAL A 64 -12.73 16.84 2.54
C VAL A 64 -13.22 16.61 3.98
N THR A 65 -13.72 17.67 4.61
CA THR A 65 -14.33 17.64 5.94
C THR A 65 -15.80 18.08 5.87
N THR A 66 -16.42 18.31 7.01
CA THR A 66 -17.78 18.88 7.06
C THR A 66 -17.85 20.32 6.55
N ASN A 67 -16.74 21.06 6.59
CA ASN A 67 -16.72 22.49 6.28
C ASN A 67 -15.51 22.97 5.48
N SER A 68 -14.67 22.04 5.01
CA SER A 68 -13.47 22.37 4.22
C SER A 68 -13.09 21.27 3.23
N ALA A 69 -12.23 21.61 2.27
CA ALA A 69 -11.57 20.68 1.36
C ALA A 69 -10.23 21.27 0.91
N VAL A 70 -9.26 20.42 0.59
CA VAL A 70 -8.00 20.84 -0.03
C VAL A 70 -8.08 20.58 -1.54
N VAL A 71 -7.78 21.59 -2.33
CA VAL A 71 -7.79 21.53 -3.79
C VAL A 71 -6.37 21.76 -4.31
N THR A 72 -5.84 20.78 -5.03
CA THR A 72 -4.54 20.89 -5.70
C THR A 72 -4.74 21.02 -7.20
N ALA A 73 -3.97 21.87 -7.84
CA ALA A 73 -3.96 22.05 -9.29
C ALA A 73 -2.65 22.69 -9.74
N ARG A 74 -2.42 22.67 -11.05
CA ARG A 74 -1.26 23.29 -11.66
C ARG A 74 -1.67 24.25 -12.80
N THR A 75 -1.02 25.40 -12.86
CA THR A 75 -1.11 26.33 -13.98
C THR A 75 0.27 26.70 -14.50
N THR A 76 0.43 26.76 -15.82
CA THR A 76 1.64 27.26 -16.47
C THR A 76 1.25 28.28 -17.55
N GLY A 77 2.13 29.21 -17.83
CA GLY A 77 1.97 30.28 -18.83
C GLY A 77 2.82 31.52 -18.46
N THR A 78 3.22 32.28 -19.45
CA THR A 78 4.16 33.42 -19.28
C THR A 78 3.47 34.74 -18.91
N SER A 79 2.16 34.87 -19.17
CA SER A 79 1.41 36.12 -19.02
C SER A 79 0.27 36.06 -18.00
N ILE A 80 0.33 35.12 -17.05
CA ILE A 80 -0.72 34.92 -16.04
C ILE A 80 -0.68 36.03 -15.00
N ARG A 81 -1.79 36.76 -14.86
CA ARG A 81 -1.98 37.86 -13.92
C ARG A 81 -2.60 37.41 -12.60
N GLU A 82 -3.51 36.45 -12.67
CA GLU A 82 -4.16 35.81 -11.51
C GLU A 82 -4.36 34.33 -11.78
N ARG A 83 -4.23 33.51 -10.76
CA ARG A 83 -4.51 32.07 -10.79
C ARG A 83 -5.09 31.61 -9.48
N GLY A 84 -5.80 30.49 -9.49
CA GLY A 84 -6.42 29.96 -8.30
C GLY A 84 -7.46 28.89 -8.60
N VAL A 85 -8.40 28.76 -7.69
CA VAL A 85 -9.58 27.91 -7.86
C VAL A 85 -10.85 28.73 -7.64
N CYS A 86 -11.88 28.45 -8.44
CA CYS A 86 -13.23 28.94 -8.22
C CYS A 86 -14.15 27.77 -7.88
N TYR A 87 -15.13 28.01 -7.01
CA TYR A 87 -16.00 26.96 -6.52
C TYR A 87 -17.43 27.48 -6.24
N SER A 88 -18.40 26.59 -6.38
CA SER A 88 -19.84 26.89 -6.22
C SER A 88 -20.58 25.60 -5.94
N THR A 89 -21.83 25.69 -5.50
CA THR A 89 -22.76 24.55 -5.47
C THR A 89 -23.38 24.27 -6.86
N SER A 90 -23.17 25.16 -7.81
CA SER A 90 -23.58 24.98 -9.21
C SER A 90 -22.40 24.47 -10.05
N ALA A 91 -22.69 23.65 -11.06
CA ALA A 91 -21.68 23.12 -11.96
C ALA A 91 -21.00 24.22 -12.80
N ASN A 92 -19.73 23.96 -13.17
CA ASN A 92 -18.89 24.86 -13.96
C ASN A 92 -18.67 26.25 -13.34
N PRO A 93 -18.23 26.35 -12.09
CA PRO A 93 -17.97 27.63 -11.45
C PRO A 93 -16.97 28.49 -12.24
N THR A 94 -17.11 29.79 -12.12
CA THR A 94 -16.30 30.80 -12.80
C THR A 94 -15.62 31.71 -11.78
N VAL A 95 -14.74 32.60 -12.21
CA VAL A 95 -14.09 33.61 -11.35
C VAL A 95 -15.08 34.62 -10.75
N ASN A 96 -16.32 34.62 -11.17
CA ASN A 96 -17.42 35.42 -10.60
C ASN A 96 -18.08 34.73 -9.41
N ASP A 97 -17.86 33.43 -9.22
CA ASP A 97 -18.30 32.67 -8.07
C ASP A 97 -17.27 32.80 -6.92
N SER A 98 -17.44 32.03 -5.87
CA SER A 98 -16.44 31.99 -4.81
C SER A 98 -15.08 31.54 -5.35
N LYS A 99 -14.02 32.25 -4.99
CA LYS A 99 -12.67 31.92 -5.45
C LYS A 99 -11.60 32.08 -4.38
N LYS A 100 -10.49 31.36 -4.56
CA LYS A 100 -9.25 31.50 -3.80
C LYS A 100 -8.08 31.59 -4.78
N THR A 101 -7.22 32.58 -4.58
CA THR A 101 -6.04 32.81 -5.44
C THR A 101 -4.80 32.10 -4.92
N SER A 102 -3.84 31.84 -5.80
CA SER A 102 -2.51 31.31 -5.50
C SER A 102 -1.43 32.21 -6.08
N ALA A 103 -0.33 32.36 -5.35
CA ALA A 103 0.84 33.08 -5.84
C ALA A 103 1.72 32.22 -6.77
N THR A 104 1.61 30.90 -6.71
CA THR A 104 2.45 29.95 -7.45
C THR A 104 1.62 29.13 -8.46
N GLY A 105 2.29 28.62 -9.49
CA GLY A 105 1.67 27.76 -10.50
C GLY A 105 1.28 26.37 -9.96
N GLU A 106 2.03 25.82 -9.03
CA GLU A 106 1.65 24.65 -8.25
C GLU A 106 0.80 25.13 -7.07
N MET A 107 -0.43 24.68 -7.00
CA MET A 107 -1.43 25.15 -6.04
C MET A 107 -1.86 24.05 -5.10
N SER A 108 -1.87 24.36 -3.81
CA SER A 108 -2.56 23.59 -2.78
C SER A 108 -3.37 24.58 -1.95
N ILE A 109 -4.68 24.59 -2.16
CA ILE A 109 -5.59 25.62 -1.62
C ILE A 109 -6.63 24.96 -0.74
N THR A 110 -6.71 25.39 0.53
CA THR A 110 -7.78 24.98 1.42
C THR A 110 -9.02 25.84 1.21
N LEU A 111 -10.10 25.23 0.77
CA LEU A 111 -11.46 25.80 0.84
C LEU A 111 -11.98 25.62 2.25
N SER A 112 -12.50 26.65 2.86
CA SER A 112 -13.05 26.64 4.23
C SER A 112 -14.37 27.40 4.30
N GLY A 113 -15.18 27.10 5.33
CA GLY A 113 -16.50 27.70 5.49
C GLY A 113 -17.54 27.11 4.54
N LEU A 114 -17.31 25.89 4.09
CA LEU A 114 -18.27 25.15 3.28
C LEU A 114 -19.42 24.65 4.17
N ALA A 115 -20.61 24.50 3.61
CA ALA A 115 -21.73 23.86 4.29
C ALA A 115 -21.54 22.32 4.30
N ALA A 116 -21.94 21.66 5.38
CA ALA A 116 -21.90 20.21 5.50
C ALA A 116 -22.91 19.54 4.54
N SER A 117 -22.70 18.26 4.23
CA SER A 117 -23.53 17.44 3.32
C SER A 117 -23.86 18.12 1.99
N THR A 118 -22.97 18.99 1.52
CA THR A 118 -23.22 19.84 0.36
C THR A 118 -22.25 19.51 -0.77
N THR A 119 -22.80 19.27 -1.96
CA THR A 119 -21.97 19.07 -3.15
C THR A 119 -21.49 20.40 -3.69
N TYR A 120 -20.20 20.52 -3.84
CA TYR A 120 -19.51 21.65 -4.47
C TYR A 120 -18.87 21.22 -5.78
N HIS A 121 -18.82 22.14 -6.71
CA HIS A 121 -18.06 22.08 -7.95
C HIS A 121 -16.84 22.98 -7.83
N VAL A 122 -15.71 22.57 -8.36
CA VAL A 122 -14.47 23.34 -8.33
C VAL A 122 -13.74 23.26 -9.66
N ARG A 123 -13.20 24.36 -10.10
CA ARG A 123 -12.34 24.49 -11.29
C ARG A 123 -11.09 25.29 -10.92
N ALA A 124 -9.94 24.83 -11.37
CA ALA A 124 -8.76 25.68 -11.40
C ALA A 124 -8.87 26.69 -12.55
N TYR A 125 -8.28 27.86 -12.38
CA TYR A 125 -8.27 28.88 -13.41
C TYR A 125 -6.94 29.62 -13.47
N ALA A 126 -6.66 30.20 -14.63
CA ALA A 126 -5.59 31.16 -14.86
C ALA A 126 -6.14 32.31 -15.72
N GLN A 127 -5.90 33.55 -15.30
CA GLN A 127 -6.30 34.76 -16.01
C GLN A 127 -5.08 35.41 -16.63
N SER A 128 -5.13 35.61 -17.94
CA SER A 128 -4.10 36.33 -18.73
C SER A 128 -4.68 37.58 -19.38
N GLY A 129 -3.91 38.20 -20.25
CA GLY A 129 -4.38 39.29 -21.10
C GLY A 129 -5.41 38.87 -22.14
N ALA A 130 -5.44 37.60 -22.52
CA ALA A 130 -6.37 37.01 -23.51
C ALA A 130 -7.70 36.58 -22.88
N GLY A 131 -7.82 36.49 -21.54
CA GLY A 131 -9.02 36.08 -20.86
C GLY A 131 -8.76 35.11 -19.71
N VAL A 132 -9.78 34.32 -19.34
CA VAL A 132 -9.70 33.32 -18.27
C VAL A 132 -9.77 31.91 -18.86
N THR A 133 -8.73 31.13 -18.60
CA THR A 133 -8.70 29.69 -18.92
C THR A 133 -9.10 28.90 -17.71
N TYR A 134 -10.01 27.94 -17.86
CA TYR A 134 -10.51 27.09 -16.80
C TYR A 134 -10.16 25.62 -17.06
N SER A 135 -9.97 24.87 -15.97
CA SER A 135 -9.92 23.40 -16.02
C SER A 135 -11.28 22.78 -16.31
N LYS A 136 -11.30 21.46 -16.40
CA LYS A 136 -12.54 20.69 -16.24
C LYS A 136 -13.14 20.93 -14.86
N ASP A 137 -14.47 20.79 -14.77
CA ASP A 137 -15.21 20.82 -13.51
C ASP A 137 -15.01 19.50 -12.74
N VAL A 138 -14.76 19.61 -11.45
CA VAL A 138 -14.67 18.47 -10.52
C VAL A 138 -15.64 18.74 -9.38
N SER A 139 -16.47 17.75 -9.04
CA SER A 139 -17.37 17.85 -7.91
C SER A 139 -16.85 17.04 -6.71
N PHE A 140 -17.15 17.54 -5.51
CA PHE A 140 -16.95 16.85 -4.25
C PHE A 140 -18.10 17.17 -3.30
N THR A 141 -18.38 16.30 -2.34
CA THR A 141 -19.43 16.53 -1.32
C THR A 141 -18.74 16.62 0.04
N THR A 142 -19.01 17.70 0.77
CA THR A 142 -18.58 17.83 2.16
C THR A 142 -19.22 16.74 3.03
N LEU A 143 -18.49 16.33 4.08
CA LEU A 143 -19.01 15.32 5.01
C LEU A 143 -20.28 15.83 5.73
N GLU A 144 -21.10 14.89 6.17
CA GLU A 144 -22.24 15.18 7.04
C GLU A 144 -21.74 15.64 8.41
N GLU A 145 -22.37 16.66 9.01
CA GLU A 145 -22.12 16.97 10.40
C GLU A 145 -22.61 15.80 11.26
N ALA A 146 -21.69 15.15 11.97
CA ALA A 146 -22.08 14.15 12.95
C ALA A 146 -22.94 14.84 14.03
N SER A 147 -24.19 14.43 14.15
CA SER A 147 -25.05 14.92 15.24
C SER A 147 -24.63 14.25 16.54
N ASP A 148 -24.86 14.90 17.68
CA ASP A 148 -24.66 14.30 19.01
C ASP A 148 -25.39 12.95 19.14
N THR A 149 -26.52 12.80 18.42
CA THR A 149 -27.30 11.57 18.35
C THR A 149 -26.61 10.43 17.62
N ASP A 150 -25.65 10.69 16.70
CA ASP A 150 -24.99 9.61 15.93
C ASP A 150 -23.92 8.90 16.74
N LEU A 151 -23.15 9.61 17.55
CA LEU A 151 -22.20 9.01 18.48
C LEU A 151 -22.92 8.20 19.56
N ASP A 152 -24.05 8.68 20.07
CA ASP A 152 -24.89 7.98 21.05
C ASP A 152 -25.54 6.72 20.46
N LYS A 153 -25.78 6.68 19.16
CA LYS A 153 -26.31 5.51 18.45
C LYS A 153 -25.24 4.52 18.04
N TRP A 154 -23.98 4.94 17.97
CA TRP A 154 -22.90 4.06 17.58
C TRP A 154 -22.75 2.90 18.56
N LYS A 155 -22.56 1.73 18.02
CA LYS A 155 -22.32 0.50 18.79
C LYS A 155 -20.94 -0.03 18.48
N ALA A 156 -20.18 -0.23 19.53
CA ALA A 156 -18.87 -0.85 19.38
C ALA A 156 -18.97 -2.23 18.74
N PRO A 157 -18.00 -2.62 17.89
CA PRO A 157 -17.95 -3.97 17.31
C PRO A 157 -17.99 -5.04 18.42
N ALA A 158 -18.90 -6.00 18.27
CA ALA A 158 -19.16 -7.02 19.30
C ALA A 158 -18.30 -8.28 19.14
N TYR A 159 -17.66 -8.46 17.99
CA TYR A 159 -16.85 -9.66 17.75
C TYR A 159 -15.58 -9.68 18.62
N ALA A 160 -15.15 -10.89 18.99
CA ALA A 160 -13.96 -11.07 19.80
C ALA A 160 -12.68 -10.72 19.00
N ASP A 161 -11.68 -10.15 19.68
CA ASP A 161 -10.35 -9.95 19.09
C ASP A 161 -9.60 -11.25 18.88
N ASP A 162 -9.88 -12.23 19.72
CA ASP A 162 -9.24 -13.53 19.65
C ASP A 162 -9.98 -14.43 18.66
N TYR A 163 -9.46 -14.49 17.45
CA TYR A 163 -9.98 -15.36 16.39
C TYR A 163 -9.47 -16.80 16.45
N ARG A 164 -8.63 -17.17 17.40
CA ARG A 164 -8.00 -18.51 17.45
C ARG A 164 -9.00 -19.65 17.41
N ASN A 165 -10.16 -19.47 18.02
CA ASN A 165 -11.21 -20.47 18.05
C ASN A 165 -12.02 -20.60 16.76
N ILE A 166 -11.95 -19.64 15.86
CA ILE A 166 -12.72 -19.62 14.61
C ILE A 166 -11.83 -19.56 13.35
N SER A 167 -10.52 -19.48 13.50
CA SER A 167 -9.58 -19.38 12.39
C SER A 167 -9.37 -20.69 11.63
N GLU A 168 -9.91 -21.81 12.12
CA GLU A 168 -9.91 -23.08 11.38
C GLU A 168 -10.68 -22.96 10.07
N TRP A 169 -10.21 -23.65 9.05
CA TRP A 169 -10.84 -23.67 7.72
C TRP A 169 -12.32 -24.04 7.73
N SER A 170 -12.72 -24.98 8.57
CA SER A 170 -14.10 -25.40 8.73
C SER A 170 -15.04 -24.32 9.23
N LYS A 171 -14.50 -23.30 9.91
CA LYS A 171 -15.25 -22.19 10.51
C LYS A 171 -15.20 -20.91 9.66
N ARG A 172 -14.74 -20.96 8.42
CA ARG A 172 -14.52 -19.80 7.56
C ARG A 172 -15.73 -18.89 7.34
N SER A 173 -16.94 -19.43 7.45
CA SER A 173 -18.17 -18.62 7.41
C SER A 173 -18.35 -17.70 8.62
N GLN A 174 -17.57 -17.92 9.68
CA GLN A 174 -17.55 -17.09 10.89
C GLN A 174 -16.35 -16.11 10.90
N TRP A 175 -15.46 -16.21 9.91
CA TRP A 175 -14.32 -15.33 9.81
C TRP A 175 -14.79 -13.92 9.51
N ASN A 176 -14.52 -12.99 10.36
CA ASN A 176 -14.53 -11.56 10.03
C ASN A 176 -13.16 -11.21 9.42
N LEU A 177 -12.21 -10.88 10.25
CA LEU A 177 -10.82 -10.65 9.86
C LEU A 177 -9.88 -11.76 10.38
N ALA A 178 -10.40 -12.91 10.76
CA ALA A 178 -9.58 -14.07 11.09
C ALA A 178 -8.88 -14.62 9.85
N ASN A 179 -7.68 -15.14 10.04
CA ASN A 179 -6.89 -15.78 8.99
C ASN A 179 -6.66 -14.89 7.76
N VAL A 180 -6.20 -13.66 8.00
CA VAL A 180 -5.79 -12.70 6.97
C VAL A 180 -4.27 -12.62 6.92
N HIS A 181 -3.69 -12.84 5.74
CA HIS A 181 -2.27 -12.76 5.47
C HIS A 181 -2.04 -12.01 4.15
N ASP A 182 -1.15 -11.02 4.13
CA ASP A 182 -0.81 -10.20 2.96
C ASP A 182 -2.06 -9.64 2.24
N PRO A 183 -2.88 -8.84 2.92
CA PRO A 183 -4.14 -8.38 2.34
C PRO A 183 -3.94 -7.34 1.25
N THR A 184 -4.80 -7.37 0.25
CA THR A 184 -5.05 -6.27 -0.68
C THR A 184 -6.52 -5.89 -0.64
N VAL A 185 -6.85 -4.61 -0.81
CA VAL A 185 -8.23 -4.11 -0.71
C VAL A 185 -8.55 -3.21 -1.90
N VAL A 186 -9.76 -3.35 -2.44
CA VAL A 186 -10.29 -2.46 -3.48
C VAL A 186 -11.74 -2.09 -3.18
N LEU A 187 -12.07 -0.81 -3.36
CA LEU A 187 -13.45 -0.33 -3.38
C LEU A 187 -14.04 -0.56 -4.79
N ALA A 188 -15.13 -1.31 -4.86
CA ALA A 188 -15.77 -1.66 -6.11
C ALA A 188 -16.95 -0.73 -6.47
N ASP A 189 -17.44 -0.86 -7.72
CA ASP A 189 -18.54 -0.04 -8.24
C ASP A 189 -19.86 -0.23 -7.49
N ASP A 190 -20.05 -1.39 -6.83
CA ASP A 190 -21.22 -1.68 -6.00
C ASP A 190 -21.15 -1.04 -4.60
N GLY A 191 -20.05 -0.34 -4.32
CA GLY A 191 -19.78 0.32 -3.04
C GLY A 191 -19.38 -0.64 -1.91
N TYR A 192 -18.99 -1.87 -2.22
CA TYR A 192 -18.32 -2.76 -1.28
C TYR A 192 -16.81 -2.65 -1.42
N TYR A 193 -16.12 -2.82 -0.29
CA TYR A 193 -14.69 -3.11 -0.24
C TYR A 193 -14.50 -4.61 -0.37
N TYR A 194 -13.62 -5.03 -1.26
CA TYR A 194 -13.21 -6.42 -1.44
C TYR A 194 -11.78 -6.59 -0.98
N MET A 195 -11.54 -7.56 -0.10
CA MET A 195 -10.20 -7.93 0.37
C MET A 195 -9.85 -9.31 -0.16
N TYR A 196 -8.65 -9.46 -0.69
CA TYR A 196 -8.03 -10.72 -1.10
C TYR A 196 -6.73 -10.92 -0.34
N GLN A 197 -6.26 -12.17 -0.24
CA GLN A 197 -5.13 -12.51 0.61
C GLN A 197 -4.32 -13.68 0.09
N THR A 198 -3.13 -13.86 0.65
CA THR A 198 -2.30 -15.05 0.53
C THR A 198 -3.00 -16.29 1.09
N ASP A 199 -2.74 -17.45 0.49
CA ASP A 199 -3.28 -18.74 0.96
C ASP A 199 -2.66 -19.23 2.27
N ALA A 200 -1.51 -18.72 2.64
CA ALA A 200 -0.57 -19.42 3.50
C ALA A 200 -0.91 -19.48 4.99
N SER A 201 -1.87 -18.70 5.50
CA SER A 201 -2.03 -18.50 6.95
C SER A 201 -2.09 -19.79 7.78
N TYR A 202 -2.65 -20.85 7.24
CA TYR A 202 -2.72 -22.15 7.92
C TYR A 202 -2.12 -23.31 7.15
N GLY A 203 -1.53 -23.06 5.99
CA GLY A 203 -1.02 -24.13 5.14
C GLY A 203 -2.07 -25.10 4.62
N ASN A 204 -3.34 -24.89 4.94
CA ASN A 204 -4.47 -25.75 4.57
C ASN A 204 -5.43 -25.08 3.57
N ALA A 205 -5.15 -23.85 3.17
CA ALA A 205 -5.94 -23.12 2.19
C ALA A 205 -5.92 -23.76 0.80
N HIS A 206 -4.88 -24.55 0.51
CA HIS A 206 -4.77 -25.32 -0.74
C HIS A 206 -5.77 -26.48 -0.86
N VAL A 207 -6.43 -26.84 0.21
CA VAL A 207 -7.20 -28.11 0.30
C VAL A 207 -8.62 -27.95 -0.25
N ALA A 208 -9.23 -26.79 -0.11
CA ALA A 208 -10.61 -26.58 -0.53
C ALA A 208 -10.90 -25.10 -0.79
N GLY A 209 -11.77 -24.81 -1.77
CA GLY A 209 -12.29 -23.47 -2.02
C GLY A 209 -11.40 -22.55 -2.87
N GLY A 210 -10.29 -23.06 -3.40
CA GLY A 210 -9.40 -22.29 -4.31
C GLY A 210 -8.35 -21.47 -3.60
N HIS A 211 -7.79 -20.50 -4.30
CA HIS A 211 -6.68 -19.65 -3.88
C HIS A 211 -7.10 -18.19 -3.81
N PHE A 212 -6.35 -17.35 -3.10
CA PHE A 212 -6.61 -15.92 -2.91
C PHE A 212 -8.01 -15.67 -2.32
N HIS A 213 -8.18 -16.06 -1.07
CA HIS A 213 -9.47 -16.01 -0.39
C HIS A 213 -9.98 -14.58 -0.25
N ALA A 214 -11.26 -14.41 -0.64
CA ALA A 214 -11.92 -13.13 -0.74
C ALA A 214 -12.87 -12.87 0.45
N ARG A 215 -13.00 -11.61 0.80
CA ARG A 215 -13.99 -11.05 1.72
C ARG A 215 -14.55 -9.77 1.15
N ARG A 216 -15.74 -9.37 1.61
CA ARG A 216 -16.28 -8.05 1.32
C ARG A 216 -16.83 -7.36 2.57
N SER A 217 -16.86 -6.05 2.55
CA SER A 217 -17.43 -5.21 3.61
C SER A 217 -18.06 -3.94 3.03
N LYS A 218 -19.11 -3.45 3.69
CA LYS A 218 -19.69 -2.11 3.41
C LYS A 218 -19.05 -1.01 4.26
N ASN A 219 -18.51 -1.37 5.42
CA ASN A 219 -18.12 -0.43 6.46
C ASN A 219 -16.67 -0.63 6.97
N LEU A 220 -15.90 -1.54 6.36
CA LEU A 220 -14.55 -1.91 6.77
C LEU A 220 -14.43 -2.55 8.16
N VAL A 221 -15.53 -2.79 8.83
CA VAL A 221 -15.62 -3.38 10.17
C VAL A 221 -16.12 -4.82 10.11
N ASP A 222 -17.22 -5.02 9.40
CA ASP A 222 -17.87 -6.32 9.26
C ASP A 222 -17.56 -6.91 7.89
N TRP A 223 -16.93 -8.07 7.87
CA TRP A 223 -16.45 -8.72 6.66
C TRP A 223 -17.11 -10.07 6.43
N GLU A 224 -17.67 -10.26 5.26
CA GLU A 224 -18.27 -11.51 4.79
C GLU A 224 -17.26 -12.29 3.92
N TYR A 225 -17.05 -13.57 4.23
CA TYR A 225 -16.19 -14.45 3.46
C TYR A 225 -16.88 -14.91 2.17
N LEU A 226 -16.17 -14.87 1.03
CA LEU A 226 -16.71 -15.18 -0.31
C LEU A 226 -16.11 -16.44 -0.97
N GLY A 227 -15.02 -16.97 -0.45
CA GLY A 227 -14.31 -18.11 -1.07
C GLY A 227 -13.05 -17.69 -1.81
N GLY A 228 -12.40 -18.65 -2.47
CA GLY A 228 -11.21 -18.42 -3.28
C GLY A 228 -11.54 -17.77 -4.62
N ALA A 229 -10.70 -16.85 -5.05
CA ALA A 229 -10.81 -16.17 -6.33
C ALA A 229 -10.29 -16.98 -7.53
N MET A 230 -9.41 -17.95 -7.27
CA MET A 230 -8.81 -18.83 -8.26
C MET A 230 -9.09 -20.28 -7.89
N THR A 231 -9.62 -21.09 -8.83
CA THR A 231 -10.04 -22.47 -8.55
C THR A 231 -8.96 -23.52 -8.76
N GLY A 232 -7.82 -23.16 -9.32
CA GLY A 232 -6.70 -24.08 -9.56
C GLY A 232 -5.54 -23.37 -10.24
N THR A 233 -4.40 -24.05 -10.28
CA THR A 233 -3.17 -23.52 -10.90
C THR A 233 -3.35 -23.33 -12.41
N PRO A 234 -3.07 -22.14 -12.96
CA PRO A 234 -3.02 -21.95 -14.41
C PRO A 234 -1.94 -22.83 -15.06
N SER A 235 -2.23 -23.41 -16.22
CA SER A 235 -1.32 -24.33 -16.94
C SER A 235 0.02 -23.67 -17.30
N TRP A 236 0.01 -22.39 -17.62
CA TRP A 236 1.19 -21.63 -18.01
C TRP A 236 2.31 -21.64 -16.94
N VAL A 237 1.96 -21.80 -15.65
CA VAL A 237 2.97 -21.83 -14.56
C VAL A 237 3.97 -22.96 -14.79
N LYS A 238 3.46 -24.17 -14.97
CA LYS A 238 4.28 -25.35 -15.23
C LYS A 238 5.01 -25.26 -16.57
N GLU A 239 4.35 -24.73 -17.59
CA GLU A 239 4.92 -24.52 -18.92
C GLU A 239 6.12 -23.57 -18.86
N LYS A 240 5.94 -22.37 -18.27
CA LYS A 240 7.02 -21.38 -18.10
C LYS A 240 8.16 -21.88 -17.23
N LEU A 241 7.84 -22.57 -16.15
CA LEU A 241 8.85 -23.20 -15.30
C LEU A 241 9.75 -24.14 -16.11
N ASN A 242 9.15 -25.04 -16.86
CA ASN A 242 9.87 -26.04 -17.64
C ASN A 242 10.59 -25.46 -18.87
N ASP A 243 10.06 -24.41 -19.49
CA ASP A 243 10.75 -23.65 -20.54
C ASP A 243 12.07 -23.04 -20.01
N ILE A 244 12.00 -22.42 -18.84
CA ILE A 244 13.17 -21.81 -18.21
C ILE A 244 14.18 -22.89 -17.80
N ARG A 245 13.72 -23.99 -17.22
CA ARG A 245 14.58 -25.13 -16.86
C ARG A 245 15.28 -25.72 -18.10
N LYS A 246 14.54 -25.93 -19.19
CA LYS A 246 15.09 -26.41 -20.45
C LYS A 246 16.20 -25.49 -20.99
N LYS A 247 15.97 -24.18 -20.95
CA LYS A 247 17.00 -23.19 -21.37
C LYS A 247 18.24 -23.23 -20.48
N GLN A 248 18.11 -23.64 -19.23
CA GLN A 248 19.24 -23.84 -18.31
C GLN A 248 19.88 -25.23 -18.40
N GLY A 249 19.35 -26.15 -19.19
CA GLY A 249 19.81 -27.54 -19.28
C GLY A 249 19.42 -28.37 -18.05
N LEU A 250 18.29 -28.05 -17.42
CA LEU A 250 17.73 -28.76 -16.27
C LEU A 250 16.54 -29.62 -16.70
N ASP A 251 16.37 -30.77 -16.06
CA ASP A 251 15.25 -31.66 -16.33
C ASP A 251 13.88 -31.03 -15.92
N PRO A 252 12.80 -31.38 -16.61
CA PRO A 252 11.49 -30.83 -16.32
C PRO A 252 10.94 -31.33 -14.98
N ILE A 253 10.07 -30.52 -14.36
CA ILE A 253 9.31 -30.87 -13.18
C ILE A 253 7.90 -31.26 -13.60
N THR A 254 7.47 -32.46 -13.23
CA THR A 254 6.15 -32.98 -13.61
C THR A 254 5.04 -32.41 -12.74
N ASN A 255 5.25 -32.42 -11.44
CA ASN A 255 4.28 -31.94 -10.43
C ASN A 255 4.97 -30.98 -9.48
N PRO A 256 5.08 -29.68 -9.84
CA PRO A 256 5.69 -28.70 -8.96
C PRO A 256 4.82 -28.47 -7.71
N THR A 257 5.46 -28.36 -6.57
CA THR A 257 4.85 -27.81 -5.34
C THR A 257 4.82 -26.30 -5.47
N LEU A 258 3.66 -25.71 -5.23
CA LEU A 258 3.41 -24.29 -5.49
C LEU A 258 2.79 -23.63 -4.26
N GLY A 259 3.12 -22.37 -4.04
CA GLY A 259 2.47 -21.47 -3.07
C GLY A 259 1.81 -20.30 -3.81
N TYR A 260 0.70 -19.80 -3.28
CA TYR A 260 -0.08 -18.70 -3.86
C TYR A 260 -0.07 -17.53 -2.88
N TRP A 261 0.69 -16.48 -3.23
CA TRP A 261 1.07 -15.45 -2.28
C TRP A 261 0.75 -14.05 -2.77
N ALA A 262 0.58 -13.13 -1.82
CA ALA A 262 0.54 -11.67 -1.95
C ALA A 262 -0.17 -11.18 -3.22
N PRO A 263 -1.51 -11.25 -3.30
CA PRO A 263 -2.24 -10.66 -4.40
C PRO A 263 -2.25 -9.12 -4.27
N CYS A 264 -2.32 -8.43 -5.41
CA CYS A 264 -2.61 -7.00 -5.46
C CYS A 264 -3.76 -6.74 -6.44
N VAL A 265 -4.87 -6.25 -5.93
CA VAL A 265 -6.04 -5.91 -6.74
C VAL A 265 -6.20 -4.40 -6.87
N ARG A 266 -6.54 -3.92 -8.09
CA ARG A 266 -6.90 -2.53 -8.33
C ARG A 266 -8.04 -2.44 -9.34
N LYS A 267 -8.84 -1.40 -9.21
CA LYS A 267 -9.81 -1.00 -10.21
C LYS A 267 -9.08 -0.29 -11.34
N VAL A 268 -9.18 -0.84 -12.55
CA VAL A 268 -8.60 -0.23 -13.76
C VAL A 268 -9.52 0.87 -14.30
N LYS A 269 -10.81 0.57 -14.37
CA LYS A 269 -11.92 1.47 -14.73
C LYS A 269 -13.22 0.85 -14.25
N SER A 270 -14.34 1.55 -14.40
CA SER A 270 -15.65 0.95 -14.10
C SER A 270 -15.86 -0.34 -14.91
N GLY A 271 -16.25 -1.40 -14.21
CA GLY A 271 -16.45 -2.73 -14.78
C GLY A 271 -15.15 -3.44 -15.22
N LEU A 272 -13.98 -3.03 -14.70
CA LEU A 272 -12.73 -3.77 -14.91
C LEU A 272 -11.82 -3.68 -13.69
N TYR A 273 -11.57 -4.81 -13.06
CA TYR A 273 -10.65 -4.99 -11.94
C TYR A 273 -9.55 -5.96 -12.34
N ARG A 274 -8.34 -5.66 -11.93
CA ARG A 274 -7.16 -6.44 -12.26
C ARG A 274 -6.45 -6.85 -10.98
N MET A 275 -6.11 -8.13 -10.88
CA MET A 275 -5.36 -8.70 -9.77
C MET A 275 -4.05 -9.29 -10.28
N TYR A 276 -2.94 -8.78 -9.77
CA TYR A 276 -1.63 -9.41 -9.88
C TYR A 276 -1.44 -10.36 -8.71
N TYR A 277 -0.91 -11.54 -8.96
CA TYR A 277 -0.75 -12.58 -7.96
C TYR A 277 0.56 -13.34 -8.11
N CYS A 278 1.07 -13.87 -7.02
CA CYS A 278 2.31 -14.64 -7.03
C CYS A 278 2.03 -16.13 -7.01
N VAL A 279 2.82 -16.87 -7.81
CA VAL A 279 2.95 -18.32 -7.69
C VAL A 279 4.41 -18.62 -7.41
N VAL A 280 4.70 -19.12 -6.22
CA VAL A 280 6.04 -19.46 -5.77
C VAL A 280 6.27 -20.94 -5.97
N VAL A 281 7.35 -21.31 -6.63
CA VAL A 281 7.72 -22.69 -6.92
C VAL A 281 8.77 -23.14 -5.92
N ASP A 282 8.55 -24.32 -5.35
CA ASP A 282 9.49 -24.94 -4.43
C ASP A 282 10.86 -25.25 -5.11
N ASN A 283 11.81 -25.59 -4.30
CA ASN A 283 13.19 -25.79 -4.70
C ASN A 283 13.43 -27.20 -5.27
N TYR A 284 13.92 -27.23 -6.51
CA TYR A 284 14.21 -28.48 -7.24
C TYR A 284 15.65 -28.54 -7.73
N ILE A 285 16.27 -29.70 -7.68
CA ILE A 285 17.60 -29.97 -8.22
C ILE A 285 17.56 -30.17 -9.74
N LYS A 286 18.73 -30.34 -10.36
CA LYS A 286 18.88 -30.49 -11.81
C LYS A 286 17.97 -31.58 -12.39
N SER A 287 17.85 -32.71 -11.70
CA SER A 287 17.03 -33.86 -12.12
C SER A 287 15.51 -33.68 -11.97
N GLY A 288 15.03 -32.50 -11.59
CA GLY A 288 13.59 -32.24 -11.35
C GLY A 288 13.06 -32.85 -10.05
N LYS A 289 13.91 -33.38 -9.18
CA LYS A 289 13.54 -33.83 -7.84
C LYS A 289 13.59 -32.67 -6.86
N GLN A 290 12.75 -32.71 -5.83
CA GLN A 290 12.77 -31.72 -4.77
C GLN A 290 14.14 -31.68 -4.09
N ASN A 291 14.66 -30.49 -3.81
CA ASN A 291 15.94 -30.32 -3.16
C ASN A 291 15.88 -30.68 -1.66
N THR A 292 16.79 -31.55 -1.26
CA THR A 292 16.94 -31.98 0.14
C THR A 292 18.42 -31.97 0.51
N ASP A 293 18.76 -32.12 1.79
CA ASP A 293 20.15 -32.24 2.21
C ASP A 293 20.86 -33.44 1.56
N ALA A 294 20.12 -34.49 1.27
CA ALA A 294 20.67 -35.73 0.71
C ALA A 294 20.94 -35.68 -0.81
N ASN A 295 20.30 -34.77 -1.54
CA ASN A 295 20.39 -34.73 -3.00
C ASN A 295 20.79 -33.38 -3.58
N PHE A 296 21.28 -32.46 -2.75
CA PHE A 296 21.75 -31.16 -3.21
C PHE A 296 22.86 -31.29 -4.26
N ASP A 297 22.67 -30.68 -5.41
CA ASP A 297 23.60 -30.74 -6.55
C ASP A 297 24.11 -29.36 -6.99
N ASN A 298 23.94 -28.35 -6.16
CA ASN A 298 24.27 -26.95 -6.40
C ASN A 298 23.65 -26.29 -7.64
N SER A 299 22.67 -26.94 -8.29
CA SER A 299 21.89 -26.31 -9.35
C SER A 299 20.92 -25.29 -8.75
N TRP A 300 20.55 -24.30 -9.57
CA TRP A 300 19.54 -23.35 -9.19
C TRP A 300 18.20 -23.74 -9.79
N THR A 301 17.13 -23.69 -9.00
CA THR A 301 15.88 -24.29 -9.44
C THR A 301 14.61 -23.62 -8.93
N GLU A 302 14.70 -22.75 -7.91
CA GLU A 302 13.52 -22.04 -7.43
C GLU A 302 13.17 -20.89 -8.33
N ARG A 303 11.88 -20.57 -8.33
CA ARG A 303 11.38 -19.43 -9.07
C ARG A 303 10.02 -18.99 -8.54
N ALA A 304 9.80 -17.68 -8.54
CA ALA A 304 8.49 -17.11 -8.39
C ALA A 304 8.02 -16.50 -9.71
N PHE A 305 6.72 -16.51 -9.91
CA PHE A 305 6.03 -15.93 -11.05
C PHE A 305 4.95 -14.98 -10.58
N ILE A 306 4.80 -13.87 -11.29
CA ILE A 306 3.62 -13.02 -11.17
C ILE A 306 2.76 -13.28 -12.40
N GLY A 307 1.50 -13.62 -12.13
CA GLY A 307 0.42 -13.71 -13.12
C GLY A 307 -0.56 -12.54 -12.96
N VAL A 308 -1.48 -12.43 -13.89
CA VAL A 308 -2.55 -11.44 -13.86
C VAL A 308 -3.89 -12.09 -14.17
N MET A 309 -4.91 -11.72 -13.43
CA MET A 309 -6.30 -12.10 -13.70
C MET A 309 -7.22 -10.89 -13.60
N GLU A 310 -8.36 -10.96 -14.26
CA GLU A 310 -9.32 -9.87 -14.38
C GLU A 310 -10.73 -10.31 -14.05
N THR A 311 -11.52 -9.39 -13.52
CA THR A 311 -12.98 -9.53 -13.39
C THR A 311 -13.67 -8.23 -13.74
N SER A 312 -14.89 -8.32 -14.26
CA SER A 312 -15.76 -7.17 -14.42
C SER A 312 -16.54 -6.82 -13.15
N ASP A 313 -16.67 -7.79 -12.24
CA ASP A 313 -17.48 -7.66 -11.03
C ASP A 313 -16.91 -8.52 -9.89
N PRO A 314 -16.25 -7.90 -8.91
CA PRO A 314 -15.73 -8.60 -7.73
C PRO A 314 -16.80 -9.32 -6.91
N ALA A 315 -18.09 -8.89 -6.97
CA ALA A 315 -19.17 -9.51 -6.22
C ALA A 315 -19.41 -10.97 -6.64
N THR A 316 -19.11 -11.30 -7.87
CA THR A 316 -19.23 -12.67 -8.38
C THR A 316 -18.11 -13.59 -7.91
N ASN A 317 -17.01 -13.02 -7.43
CA ASN A 317 -15.74 -13.67 -7.12
C ASN A 317 -15.24 -14.61 -8.23
N LYS A 318 -15.57 -14.27 -9.50
CA LYS A 318 -15.15 -14.99 -10.70
C LYS A 318 -14.07 -14.20 -11.41
N TRP A 319 -12.88 -14.77 -11.48
CA TRP A 319 -11.71 -14.16 -12.07
C TRP A 319 -11.27 -14.98 -13.29
N GLU A 320 -10.93 -14.29 -14.37
CA GLU A 320 -10.36 -14.89 -15.56
C GLU A 320 -8.85 -14.70 -15.56
N ASP A 321 -8.10 -15.80 -15.56
CA ASP A 321 -6.65 -15.74 -15.69
C ASP A 321 -6.25 -15.22 -17.08
N LYS A 322 -5.39 -14.20 -17.10
CA LYS A 322 -4.81 -13.60 -18.32
C LYS A 322 -3.37 -14.02 -18.53
N GLY A 323 -2.83 -14.84 -17.64
CA GLY A 323 -1.56 -15.52 -17.77
C GLY A 323 -0.36 -14.79 -17.19
N TYR A 324 0.80 -15.22 -17.63
CA TYR A 324 2.11 -14.82 -17.18
C TYR A 324 2.39 -13.32 -17.42
N VAL A 325 2.97 -12.67 -16.42
CA VAL A 325 3.46 -11.28 -16.47
C VAL A 325 4.98 -11.24 -16.39
N ILE A 326 5.56 -11.76 -15.31
CA ILE A 326 7.01 -11.68 -15.06
C ILE A 326 7.44 -12.80 -14.10
N CYS A 327 8.71 -13.12 -14.06
CA CYS A 327 9.28 -14.08 -13.10
C CYS A 327 10.52 -13.51 -12.40
N SER A 328 10.92 -14.18 -11.34
CA SER A 328 12.18 -13.88 -10.67
C SER A 328 13.33 -13.94 -11.66
N SER A 329 14.24 -12.98 -11.58
CA SER A 329 15.28 -12.76 -12.58
C SER A 329 16.69 -12.72 -11.96
N SER A 330 17.80 -12.99 -12.70
CA SER A 330 19.15 -13.13 -12.21
C SER A 330 20.17 -12.31 -12.98
N ASP A 331 21.05 -11.62 -12.27
CA ASP A 331 22.13 -10.83 -12.84
C ASP A 331 23.49 -11.57 -12.87
N LYS A 332 23.50 -12.87 -12.70
CA LYS A 332 24.73 -13.66 -12.76
C LYS A 332 24.99 -14.32 -14.11
N GLY A 333 24.09 -14.14 -15.04
CA GLY A 333 24.06 -14.96 -16.23
C GLY A 333 23.71 -16.41 -15.92
N LYS A 334 23.56 -17.20 -16.96
CA LYS A 334 23.11 -18.58 -16.87
C LYS A 334 24.05 -19.46 -16.02
N ASP A 335 25.36 -19.30 -16.19
CA ASP A 335 26.34 -20.14 -15.51
C ASP A 335 26.66 -19.72 -14.08
N GLY A 336 26.17 -18.57 -13.65
CA GLY A 336 26.33 -18.03 -12.30
C GLY A 336 25.34 -18.53 -11.24
N TRP A 337 24.52 -19.52 -11.56
CA TRP A 337 23.40 -19.99 -10.75
C TRP A 337 23.74 -21.06 -9.70
N LYS A 338 24.97 -21.19 -9.33
CA LYS A 338 25.42 -22.23 -8.40
C LYS A 338 25.33 -21.77 -6.96
N ARG A 339 24.93 -22.67 -6.08
CA ARG A 339 25.01 -22.52 -4.64
C ARG A 339 26.13 -23.36 -4.05
N ASN A 340 26.66 -22.96 -2.89
CA ASN A 340 27.65 -23.74 -2.15
C ASN A 340 26.98 -24.83 -1.31
N ASN A 341 25.77 -24.59 -0.85
CA ASN A 341 24.93 -25.54 -0.12
C ASN A 341 23.45 -25.16 -0.27
N LYS A 342 22.53 -26.01 0.17
CA LYS A 342 21.09 -25.75 0.03
C LYS A 342 20.60 -24.49 0.75
N ASN A 343 21.31 -24.02 1.76
CA ASN A 343 20.99 -22.82 2.53
C ASN A 343 21.77 -21.59 2.05
N ASP A 344 22.52 -21.70 0.97
CA ASP A 344 23.21 -20.57 0.36
C ASP A 344 22.22 -19.69 -0.41
N TRP A 345 21.59 -18.91 0.35
CA TRP A 345 20.55 -18.03 -0.11
C TRP A 345 21.08 -16.83 -0.87
N GLU A 346 22.31 -16.47 -0.75
CA GLU A 346 22.91 -15.39 -1.50
C GLU A 346 23.20 -15.73 -2.96
N ALA A 347 22.93 -16.95 -3.43
CA ALA A 347 23.17 -17.34 -4.81
C ALA A 347 22.05 -16.97 -5.78
N TYR A 348 20.93 -16.42 -5.33
CA TYR A 348 19.70 -16.30 -6.11
C TYR A 348 19.48 -15.01 -6.87
N PHE A 349 18.25 -14.55 -6.78
CA PHE A 349 17.70 -13.51 -7.62
C PHE A 349 18.32 -12.13 -7.40
N TYR A 350 18.20 -11.30 -8.37
CA TYR A 350 18.30 -9.84 -8.22
C TYR A 350 16.94 -9.26 -7.89
N PHE A 351 15.93 -9.58 -8.69
CA PHE A 351 14.54 -9.28 -8.36
C PHE A 351 13.77 -10.57 -8.15
N ASN A 352 13.13 -10.67 -7.02
CA ASN A 352 12.22 -11.76 -6.72
C ASN A 352 10.81 -11.36 -7.16
N ALA A 353 10.17 -12.16 -8.01
CA ALA A 353 8.83 -11.87 -8.51
C ALA A 353 7.75 -12.25 -7.49
N ILE A 354 7.80 -11.58 -6.34
CA ILE A 354 6.87 -11.70 -5.22
C ILE A 354 6.41 -10.31 -4.83
N ASP A 355 5.31 -10.22 -4.10
CA ASP A 355 4.73 -9.01 -3.51
C ASP A 355 4.51 -7.90 -4.55
N PRO A 356 3.68 -8.12 -5.59
CA PRO A 356 3.38 -7.09 -6.55
C PRO A 356 2.49 -5.99 -5.95
N THR A 357 2.77 -4.75 -6.31
CA THR A 357 1.81 -3.66 -6.19
C THR A 357 1.64 -2.98 -7.55
N TYR A 358 0.44 -2.51 -7.83
CA TYR A 358 0.04 -1.98 -9.14
C TYR A 358 -0.57 -0.61 -9.00
N ILE A 359 -0.18 0.32 -9.88
CA ILE A 359 -0.70 1.67 -9.90
C ILE A 359 -0.93 2.15 -11.34
N ILE A 360 -1.97 2.97 -11.50
CA ILE A 360 -2.22 3.77 -12.69
C ILE A 360 -1.87 5.21 -12.36
N THR A 361 -0.93 5.77 -13.10
CA THR A 361 -0.46 7.13 -12.89
C THR A 361 -1.46 8.16 -13.44
N SER A 362 -1.32 9.42 -13.06
CA SER A 362 -2.22 10.49 -13.51
C SER A 362 -2.18 10.74 -15.02
N ASN A 363 -1.10 10.35 -15.70
CA ASN A 363 -0.98 10.40 -17.17
C ASN A 363 -1.44 9.10 -17.88
N GLY A 364 -2.02 8.15 -17.11
CA GLY A 364 -2.59 6.92 -17.66
C GLY A 364 -1.58 5.80 -17.91
N GLU A 365 -0.36 5.90 -17.43
CA GLU A 365 0.60 4.80 -17.46
C GLU A 365 0.29 3.77 -16.39
N HIS A 366 0.47 2.51 -16.71
CA HIS A 366 0.29 1.40 -15.80
C HIS A 366 1.65 0.86 -15.36
N TRP A 367 1.83 0.72 -14.06
CA TRP A 367 3.09 0.27 -13.47
C TRP A 367 2.89 -0.85 -12.47
N LEU A 368 3.80 -1.82 -12.49
CA LEU A 368 3.96 -2.86 -11.49
C LEU A 368 5.26 -2.63 -10.74
N ILE A 369 5.18 -2.57 -9.43
CA ILE A 369 6.33 -2.60 -8.53
C ILE A 369 6.31 -3.98 -7.85
N TYR A 370 7.45 -4.64 -7.76
CA TYR A 370 7.56 -5.95 -7.18
C TYR A 370 8.94 -6.19 -6.56
N GLY A 371 9.03 -7.13 -5.66
CA GLY A 371 10.27 -7.54 -5.01
C GLY A 371 10.07 -7.92 -3.55
N SER A 372 10.85 -8.86 -3.07
CA SER A 372 10.84 -9.32 -1.70
C SER A 372 12.21 -9.81 -1.32
N TRP A 373 12.77 -9.28 -0.27
CA TRP A 373 14.08 -9.58 0.35
C TRP A 373 15.31 -9.32 -0.51
N HIS A 374 15.23 -9.51 -1.81
CA HIS A 374 16.37 -9.51 -2.74
C HIS A 374 16.56 -8.14 -3.37
N SER A 375 17.72 -7.55 -3.20
CA SER A 375 18.12 -6.30 -3.86
C SER A 375 17.12 -5.15 -3.86
N GLY A 376 16.01 -5.27 -3.15
CA GLY A 376 14.96 -4.27 -3.09
C GLY A 376 13.87 -4.45 -4.16
N PHE A 377 13.23 -3.35 -4.56
CA PHE A 377 12.07 -3.35 -5.43
C PHE A 377 12.38 -2.86 -6.83
N ALA A 378 11.76 -3.50 -7.82
CA ALA A 378 11.80 -3.13 -9.22
C ALA A 378 10.48 -2.50 -9.66
N ALA A 379 10.56 -1.57 -10.61
CA ALA A 379 9.40 -1.03 -11.32
C ALA A 379 9.46 -1.43 -12.79
N VAL A 380 8.32 -1.90 -13.32
CA VAL A 380 8.14 -2.20 -14.74
C VAL A 380 6.88 -1.52 -15.25
N GLN A 381 6.96 -0.95 -16.44
CA GLN A 381 5.79 -0.39 -17.11
C GLN A 381 4.99 -1.51 -17.77
N LEU A 382 3.67 -1.38 -17.69
CA LEU A 382 2.74 -2.36 -18.21
C LEU A 382 1.96 -1.80 -19.41
N ASN A 383 1.54 -2.70 -20.29
CA ASN A 383 0.56 -2.40 -21.31
C ASN A 383 -0.82 -2.23 -20.65
N PRO A 384 -1.48 -1.07 -20.81
CA PRO A 384 -2.77 -0.79 -20.15
C PRO A 384 -3.88 -1.78 -20.51
N GLU A 385 -3.88 -2.29 -21.74
CA GLU A 385 -4.93 -3.18 -22.23
C GLU A 385 -4.75 -4.61 -21.70
N THR A 386 -3.52 -5.12 -21.74
CA THR A 386 -3.26 -6.53 -21.40
C THR A 386 -2.83 -6.75 -19.96
N GLY A 387 -2.39 -5.71 -19.27
CA GLY A 387 -1.79 -5.81 -17.92
C GLY A 387 -0.44 -6.52 -17.88
N LYS A 388 0.14 -6.85 -19.02
CA LYS A 388 1.46 -7.49 -19.12
C LYS A 388 2.56 -6.44 -19.29
N THR A 389 3.80 -6.83 -19.15
CA THR A 389 4.93 -5.90 -19.36
C THR A 389 4.86 -5.23 -20.71
N LEU A 390 5.04 -3.91 -20.75
CA LEU A 390 5.02 -3.13 -21.99
C LEU A 390 6.17 -3.54 -22.91
N LYS A 391 7.33 -3.79 -22.32
CA LYS A 391 8.49 -4.35 -23.02
C LYS A 391 8.39 -5.87 -23.03
N GLU A 392 8.67 -6.48 -24.18
CA GLU A 392 8.81 -7.93 -24.29
C GLU A 392 9.93 -8.44 -23.37
N LEU A 393 9.67 -9.54 -22.67
CA LEU A 393 10.62 -10.12 -21.75
C LEU A 393 11.64 -10.97 -22.48
N GLY A 394 12.92 -10.64 -22.32
CA GLY A 394 14.02 -11.51 -22.63
C GLY A 394 14.19 -12.64 -21.63
N ASP A 395 15.30 -13.35 -21.69
CA ASP A 395 15.62 -14.37 -20.69
C ASP A 395 15.72 -13.78 -19.28
N PRO A 396 15.30 -14.51 -18.24
CA PRO A 396 15.31 -14.02 -16.84
C PRO A 396 16.71 -14.02 -16.22
N TRP A 397 17.75 -13.99 -17.01
CA TRP A 397 19.14 -13.85 -16.59
C TRP A 397 19.90 -12.92 -17.53
N ALA A 398 20.87 -12.26 -16.99
CA ALA A 398 21.76 -11.35 -17.68
C ALA A 398 23.11 -11.36 -16.97
N THR A 399 24.04 -10.44 -17.26
CA THR A 399 25.30 -10.27 -16.53
C THR A 399 25.44 -8.89 -15.87
N SER A 400 24.37 -8.06 -15.81
CA SER A 400 24.24 -6.81 -15.03
C SER A 400 22.79 -6.41 -14.75
N ALA A 401 22.56 -5.58 -13.73
CA ALA A 401 21.27 -5.02 -13.43
C ALA A 401 20.67 -4.23 -14.60
N THR A 402 21.53 -3.53 -15.36
CA THR A 402 21.12 -2.82 -16.57
C THR A 402 20.59 -3.79 -17.63
N GLY A 403 21.19 -4.97 -17.81
CA GLY A 403 20.70 -5.95 -18.75
C GLY A 403 19.42 -6.64 -18.34
N LEU A 404 19.13 -6.74 -17.05
CA LEU A 404 17.81 -7.17 -16.64
C LEU A 404 16.75 -6.13 -17.00
N ALA A 405 17.05 -4.85 -16.82
CA ALA A 405 16.16 -3.77 -17.28
C ALA A 405 15.99 -3.81 -18.81
N ASP A 406 17.06 -4.07 -19.54
CA ASP A 406 17.01 -4.23 -21.01
C ASP A 406 16.22 -5.47 -21.43
N ASN A 407 16.25 -6.54 -20.63
CA ASN A 407 15.44 -7.75 -20.81
C ASN A 407 13.98 -7.57 -20.31
N GLY A 408 13.59 -6.38 -19.85
CA GLY A 408 12.21 -6.08 -19.44
C GLY A 408 11.89 -6.36 -17.98
N TYR A 409 12.89 -6.72 -17.14
CA TYR A 409 12.66 -7.05 -15.72
C TYR A 409 12.64 -5.82 -14.79
N GLY A 410 12.67 -4.62 -15.35
CA GLY A 410 12.49 -3.38 -14.64
C GLY A 410 13.77 -2.78 -14.06
N LYS A 411 13.58 -1.62 -13.46
CA LYS A 411 14.62 -0.82 -12.83
C LYS A 411 14.43 -0.87 -11.31
N ARG A 412 15.54 -1.04 -10.56
CA ARG A 412 15.49 -0.95 -9.10
C ARG A 412 15.16 0.48 -8.68
N ILE A 413 14.06 0.66 -7.97
CA ILE A 413 13.59 1.96 -7.50
C ILE A 413 13.93 2.22 -6.03
N TRP A 414 14.08 1.15 -5.25
CA TRP A 414 14.39 1.24 -3.84
C TRP A 414 15.17 0.02 -3.33
N THR A 415 15.99 0.24 -2.29
CA THR A 415 16.75 -0.81 -1.57
C THR A 415 17.00 -0.36 -0.13
N ARG A 416 16.81 -1.24 0.85
CA ARG A 416 17.02 -0.97 2.27
C ARG A 416 18.49 -0.69 2.60
N THR A 417 19.41 -1.40 1.97
CA THR A 417 20.84 -1.29 2.26
C THR A 417 21.66 -1.22 0.98
N ASN A 418 22.56 -0.26 0.90
CA ASN A 418 23.40 -0.06 -0.28
C ASN A 418 24.16 -1.33 -0.68
N GLY A 419 23.67 -2.00 -1.72
CA GLY A 419 24.31 -3.16 -2.33
C GLY A 419 24.17 -4.48 -1.58
N SER A 420 23.61 -4.51 -0.36
CA SER A 420 23.30 -5.77 0.30
C SER A 420 22.20 -6.52 -0.46
N ARG A 421 22.35 -7.82 -0.59
CA ARG A 421 21.35 -8.69 -1.17
C ARG A 421 20.27 -9.08 -0.17
N TRP A 422 20.65 -9.20 1.07
CA TRP A 422 19.74 -9.55 2.15
C TRP A 422 19.14 -8.28 2.76
N GLN A 423 17.97 -7.91 2.27
CA GLN A 423 17.36 -6.62 2.57
C GLN A 423 16.57 -6.61 3.88
N GLY A 424 15.97 -7.73 4.28
CA GLY A 424 15.00 -7.76 5.40
C GLY A 424 13.86 -6.77 5.17
N SER A 425 13.38 -6.68 3.94
CA SER A 425 12.25 -5.84 3.54
C SER A 425 11.51 -6.47 2.36
N GLU A 426 10.18 -6.30 2.38
CA GLU A 426 9.27 -6.87 1.39
C GLU A 426 7.97 -6.07 1.31
N ALA A 427 6.99 -6.57 0.58
CA ALA A 427 5.65 -6.00 0.54
C ALA A 427 5.62 -4.52 0.11
N PRO A 428 6.13 -4.17 -1.07
CA PRO A 428 5.92 -2.81 -1.57
C PRO A 428 4.42 -2.56 -1.78
N GLU A 429 3.94 -1.44 -1.28
CA GLU A 429 2.61 -0.94 -1.60
C GLU A 429 2.73 0.52 -2.04
N ILE A 430 2.18 0.85 -3.21
CA ILE A 430 2.34 2.16 -3.81
C ILE A 430 1.01 2.87 -3.99
N VAL A 431 0.96 4.13 -3.55
CA VAL A 431 -0.17 5.02 -3.79
C VAL A 431 0.34 6.40 -4.24
N TYR A 432 -0.55 7.15 -4.89
CA TYR A 432 -0.28 8.54 -5.26
C TYR A 432 -1.15 9.47 -4.42
N HIS A 433 -0.53 10.45 -3.78
CA HIS A 433 -1.21 11.47 -3.00
C HIS A 433 -0.46 12.80 -3.07
N ASP A 434 -1.20 13.87 -3.32
CA ASP A 434 -0.70 15.26 -3.31
C ASP A 434 0.65 15.48 -4.01
N GLY A 435 0.76 15.00 -5.25
CA GLY A 435 1.96 15.19 -6.08
C GLY A 435 3.12 14.23 -5.82
N TYR A 436 2.94 13.23 -4.95
CA TYR A 436 3.96 12.24 -4.64
C TYR A 436 3.44 10.80 -4.76
N TYR A 437 4.31 9.92 -5.21
CA TYR A 437 4.17 8.48 -5.04
C TYR A 437 4.73 8.11 -3.67
N TYR A 438 3.92 7.45 -2.86
CA TYR A 438 4.32 6.92 -1.55
C TYR A 438 4.50 5.41 -1.66
N LEU A 439 5.68 4.95 -1.33
CA LEU A 439 6.06 3.55 -1.30
C LEU A 439 6.12 3.08 0.15
N PHE A 440 5.09 2.37 0.58
CA PHE A 440 5.05 1.69 1.86
C PHE A 440 5.74 0.34 1.72
N MET A 441 6.33 -0.17 2.80
CA MET A 441 7.01 -1.45 2.80
C MET A 441 7.13 -2.04 4.19
N ALA A 442 7.20 -3.35 4.26
CA ALA A 442 7.52 -4.07 5.48
C ALA A 442 9.03 -4.14 5.68
N TYR A 443 9.47 -3.87 6.90
CA TYR A 443 10.83 -4.15 7.38
C TYR A 443 10.80 -5.34 8.33
N ASP A 444 11.90 -6.09 8.36
CA ASP A 444 12.12 -7.29 9.16
C ASP A 444 11.35 -8.50 8.60
N GLY A 445 10.68 -9.32 9.38
CA GLY A 445 10.07 -10.55 8.90
C GLY A 445 9.06 -11.14 9.88
N LEU A 446 8.64 -12.36 9.63
CA LEU A 446 7.69 -13.06 10.50
C LEU A 446 8.30 -13.40 11.87
N ASP A 447 9.57 -13.76 11.91
CA ASP A 447 10.27 -14.14 13.15
C ASP A 447 10.63 -12.91 14.00
N ILE A 448 11.02 -11.83 13.33
CA ILE A 448 11.28 -10.53 13.93
C ILE A 448 10.16 -9.63 13.48
N PRO A 449 9.18 -9.36 14.35
CA PRO A 449 7.91 -8.82 13.91
C PRO A 449 8.02 -7.58 13.06
N TYR A 450 7.33 -7.60 11.93
CA TYR A 450 7.25 -6.50 10.98
C TYR A 450 7.01 -5.14 11.61
N ASN A 451 7.57 -4.15 10.96
CA ASN A 451 7.19 -2.74 11.07
C ASN A 451 7.03 -2.14 9.66
N THR A 452 6.19 -1.13 9.52
CA THR A 452 5.95 -0.48 8.23
C THR A 452 6.76 0.81 8.13
N ARG A 453 7.40 1.01 6.99
CA ARG A 453 8.09 2.23 6.61
C ARG A 453 7.45 2.84 5.37
N VAL A 454 7.71 4.13 5.13
CA VAL A 454 7.25 4.82 3.93
C VAL A 454 8.31 5.75 3.38
N MET A 455 8.47 5.71 2.07
CA MET A 455 9.29 6.63 1.29
C MET A 455 8.40 7.34 0.28
N ARG A 456 8.85 8.45 -0.28
CA ARG A 456 8.10 9.13 -1.35
C ARG A 456 9.01 9.65 -2.45
N SER A 457 8.42 9.77 -3.64
CA SER A 457 9.07 10.34 -4.82
C SER A 457 8.06 11.12 -5.66
N LYS A 458 8.52 12.10 -6.42
CA LYS A 458 7.71 12.75 -7.46
C LYS A 458 7.63 11.92 -8.75
N ASN A 459 8.52 10.94 -8.90
CA ASN A 459 8.58 10.07 -10.05
C ASN A 459 8.36 8.62 -9.63
N ILE A 460 7.58 7.87 -10.41
CA ILE A 460 7.30 6.45 -10.15
C ILE A 460 8.57 5.60 -10.10
N GLU A 461 9.58 5.93 -10.89
CA GLU A 461 10.88 5.26 -10.91
C GLU A 461 11.88 5.81 -9.88
N GLY A 462 11.45 6.66 -8.97
CA GLY A 462 12.29 7.24 -7.91
C GLY A 462 13.16 8.42 -8.39
N PRO A 463 14.16 8.83 -7.59
CA PRO A 463 14.55 8.20 -6.32
C PRO A 463 13.49 8.38 -5.23
N TYR A 464 13.24 7.32 -4.47
CA TYR A 464 12.39 7.37 -3.29
C TYR A 464 13.23 7.80 -2.09
N THR A 465 12.75 8.80 -1.39
CA THR A 465 13.40 9.36 -0.21
C THR A 465 12.39 9.47 0.93
N GLY A 466 12.86 9.41 2.15
CA GLY A 466 12.01 9.53 3.32
C GLY A 466 12.83 9.55 4.59
N ASN A 467 12.13 9.67 5.69
CA ASN A 467 12.76 9.67 7.01
C ASN A 467 12.66 8.28 7.62
N GLU A 468 12.82 7.22 7.08
CA GLU A 468 12.79 5.84 7.61
C GLU A 468 11.98 5.65 8.93
N THR A 469 11.03 6.55 9.17
CA THR A 469 10.22 6.55 10.38
C THR A 469 9.24 5.40 10.35
N VAL A 470 9.07 4.69 11.45
CA VAL A 470 8.07 3.64 11.56
C VAL A 470 6.67 4.22 11.57
N LEU A 471 5.80 3.71 10.70
CA LEU A 471 4.37 4.02 10.75
C LEU A 471 3.63 3.07 11.69
N THR A 472 4.06 1.81 11.75
CA THR A 472 3.54 0.79 12.65
C THR A 472 4.71 0.01 13.25
N HIS A 473 4.57 -0.46 14.46
CA HIS A 473 5.56 -1.24 15.19
C HIS A 473 4.83 -2.18 16.15
N PRO A 474 5.42 -3.28 16.62
CA PRO A 474 4.89 -4.03 17.75
C PRO A 474 4.61 -3.10 18.95
N TYR A 475 3.38 -3.12 19.45
CA TYR A 475 2.94 -2.19 20.50
C TYR A 475 1.98 -2.82 21.49
N GLN A 476 1.85 -2.17 22.65
CA GLN A 476 0.92 -2.56 23.71
C GLN A 476 0.38 -1.33 24.43
N PHE A 477 -0.95 -1.18 24.45
CA PHE A 477 -1.65 -0.30 25.39
C PHE A 477 -1.89 -1.03 26.72
N THR A 478 -2.07 -0.29 27.79
CA THR A 478 -2.33 -0.85 29.11
C THR A 478 -3.60 -1.71 29.12
N GLY A 479 -3.51 -2.90 29.66
CA GLY A 479 -4.65 -3.82 29.76
C GLY A 479 -4.84 -4.73 28.55
N SER A 480 -4.02 -4.60 27.51
CA SER A 480 -4.04 -5.48 26.35
C SER A 480 -2.83 -6.41 26.31
N TYR A 481 -2.87 -7.40 25.43
CA TYR A 481 -1.70 -8.21 25.10
C TYR A 481 -0.78 -7.49 24.10
N GLY A 482 -1.29 -6.47 23.42
CA GLY A 482 -0.62 -5.81 22.31
C GLY A 482 -0.71 -6.58 21.00
N TRP A 483 -0.12 -6.00 19.98
CA TRP A 483 -0.09 -6.53 18.62
C TRP A 483 1.31 -6.51 18.06
N VAL A 484 1.64 -7.55 17.30
CA VAL A 484 2.91 -7.69 16.58
C VAL A 484 2.66 -8.01 15.11
N GLY A 485 3.65 -7.78 14.26
CA GLY A 485 3.59 -8.12 12.84
C GLY A 485 2.66 -7.25 12.01
N ILE A 486 2.41 -6.01 12.44
CA ILE A 486 1.50 -5.08 11.78
C ILE A 486 2.19 -4.50 10.56
N SER A 487 2.11 -5.17 9.44
CA SER A 487 2.67 -4.74 8.16
C SER A 487 2.16 -5.63 7.02
N HIS A 488 2.86 -5.66 5.90
CA HIS A 488 2.42 -6.24 4.64
C HIS A 488 1.04 -5.69 4.32
N CYS A 489 1.00 -4.41 3.97
CA CYS A 489 -0.23 -3.62 3.99
C CYS A 489 -0.80 -3.37 2.59
N ALA A 490 -2.11 -3.13 2.56
CA ALA A 490 -2.79 -2.40 1.51
C ALA A 490 -3.11 -0.99 2.00
N VAL A 491 -2.86 0.00 1.15
CA VAL A 491 -3.25 1.39 1.38
C VAL A 491 -4.25 1.81 0.31
N PHE A 492 -5.38 2.33 0.72
CA PHE A 492 -6.48 2.66 -0.18
C PHE A 492 -7.33 3.80 0.38
N ASP A 493 -8.12 4.41 -0.48
CA ASP A 493 -9.08 5.46 -0.11
C ASP A 493 -10.53 5.04 -0.45
N ASP A 494 -11.48 5.79 0.09
CA ASP A 494 -12.92 5.59 -0.15
C ASP A 494 -13.49 6.45 -1.28
N GLY A 495 -12.63 7.15 -2.02
CA GLY A 495 -13.04 8.12 -3.04
C GLY A 495 -13.66 9.41 -2.47
N LYS A 496 -13.72 9.57 -1.15
CA LYS A 496 -14.28 10.73 -0.43
C LYS A 496 -13.23 11.46 0.40
N GLY A 497 -11.96 11.03 0.29
CA GLY A 497 -10.82 11.64 0.99
C GLY A 497 -10.42 10.92 2.29
N ASN A 498 -11.11 9.87 2.69
CA ASN A 498 -10.67 9.04 3.81
C ASN A 498 -9.70 7.97 3.30
N TRP A 499 -8.60 7.81 4.01
CA TRP A 499 -7.56 6.85 3.70
C TRP A 499 -7.45 5.77 4.76
N PHE A 500 -7.18 4.56 4.32
CA PHE A 500 -7.13 3.39 5.17
C PHE A 500 -5.86 2.58 4.93
N TYR A 501 -5.45 1.90 5.98
CA TYR A 501 -4.36 0.98 6.06
C TYR A 501 -4.89 -0.38 6.51
N ALA A 502 -4.93 -1.37 5.64
CA ALA A 502 -5.24 -2.74 6.00
C ALA A 502 -3.95 -3.56 6.07
N SER A 503 -3.79 -4.37 7.09
CA SER A 503 -2.61 -5.21 7.25
C SER A 503 -2.92 -6.52 7.96
N GLN A 504 -2.00 -7.44 7.88
CA GLN A 504 -1.96 -8.55 8.84
C GLN A 504 -1.43 -8.07 10.20
N GLN A 505 -1.76 -8.81 11.24
CA GLN A 505 -1.24 -8.67 12.59
C GLN A 505 -1.46 -9.96 13.37
N ARG A 506 -0.79 -10.12 14.51
CA ARG A 506 -0.99 -11.26 15.41
C ARG A 506 -0.76 -10.89 16.86
N PHE A 507 -1.24 -11.73 17.77
CA PHE A 507 -0.88 -11.60 19.18
C PHE A 507 0.60 -11.93 19.39
N PRO A 508 1.25 -11.34 20.39
CA PRO A 508 2.59 -11.74 20.79
C PRO A 508 2.59 -13.17 21.35
N ASN A 509 3.74 -13.85 21.27
CA ASN A 509 3.89 -15.21 21.76
C ASN A 509 3.58 -15.34 23.25
N SER A 510 3.88 -14.32 24.03
CA SER A 510 3.56 -14.26 25.47
C SER A 510 2.06 -14.32 25.79
N ALA A 511 1.21 -13.99 24.84
CA ALA A 511 -0.25 -14.06 24.96
C ALA A 511 -0.84 -15.38 24.41
N GLY A 512 -0.02 -16.42 24.20
CA GLY A 512 -0.42 -17.63 23.51
C GLY A 512 -0.72 -17.38 22.04
N GLY A 513 -0.29 -16.26 21.51
CA GLY A 513 -0.13 -16.05 20.08
C GLY A 513 0.80 -17.13 19.61
N ASN A 514 0.33 -17.91 18.70
CA ASN A 514 0.99 -19.10 18.28
C ASN A 514 2.36 -18.80 17.74
N ALA A 515 3.15 -19.83 17.69
CA ALA A 515 4.40 -19.91 16.99
C ALA A 515 4.35 -19.19 15.63
N PRO A 516 5.47 -18.80 15.09
CA PRO A 516 5.58 -18.18 13.78
C PRO A 516 4.70 -18.93 12.80
N ASN A 517 3.94 -18.31 11.99
CA ASN A 517 2.95 -18.87 11.05
C ASN A 517 1.58 -19.25 11.64
N ALA A 518 1.39 -18.96 12.88
CA ALA A 518 0.07 -19.06 13.39
C ALA A 518 -0.80 -17.96 12.83
N VAL A 519 -2.03 -18.10 13.11
CA VAL A 519 -3.14 -17.27 12.70
C VAL A 519 -2.77 -15.80 12.63
N MET A 520 -2.58 -15.32 11.42
CA MET A 520 -2.60 -13.91 11.16
C MET A 520 -4.04 -13.41 11.23
N LEU A 521 -4.21 -12.21 11.73
CA LEU A 521 -5.48 -11.52 11.81
C LEU A 521 -5.40 -10.27 10.95
N GLY A 522 -6.49 -9.92 10.30
CA GLY A 522 -6.57 -8.65 9.60
C GLY A 522 -6.85 -7.50 10.57
N GLY A 523 -6.32 -6.33 10.25
CA GLY A 523 -6.66 -5.09 10.93
C GLY A 523 -6.76 -3.95 9.93
N VAL A 524 -7.85 -3.20 9.98
CA VAL A 524 -7.97 -1.95 9.23
C VAL A 524 -7.75 -0.78 10.19
N ARG A 525 -7.01 0.23 9.77
CA ARG A 525 -6.78 1.49 10.50
C ARG A 525 -6.95 2.67 9.58
N SER A 526 -7.30 3.82 10.12
CA SER A 526 -7.32 5.07 9.36
C SER A 526 -5.89 5.58 9.12
N ILE A 527 -5.70 6.22 7.99
CA ILE A 527 -4.52 7.06 7.69
C ILE A 527 -4.96 8.51 7.76
N GLN A 528 -4.15 9.34 8.37
CA GLN A 528 -4.24 10.80 8.29
C GLN A 528 -2.97 11.38 7.69
N TRP A 529 -3.09 12.55 7.05
CA TRP A 529 -1.97 13.23 6.42
C TRP A 529 -1.55 14.45 7.22
N LEU A 530 -0.27 14.53 7.58
CA LEU A 530 0.31 15.69 8.25
C LEU A 530 0.44 16.88 7.28
N SER A 531 0.58 18.08 7.82
CA SER A 531 0.84 19.29 7.03
C SER A 531 2.12 19.21 6.18
N THR A 532 3.04 18.36 6.57
CA THR A 532 4.27 18.03 5.83
C THR A 532 4.05 17.07 4.65
N GLY A 533 2.83 16.59 4.47
CA GLY A 533 2.45 15.60 3.46
C GLY A 533 2.83 14.15 3.81
N TRP A 534 3.34 13.86 5.02
CA TRP A 534 3.59 12.48 5.43
C TRP A 534 2.34 11.82 6.00
N PRO A 535 2.08 10.54 5.67
CA PRO A 535 1.00 9.79 6.28
C PRO A 535 1.33 9.37 7.70
N VAL A 536 0.31 9.26 8.53
CA VAL A 536 0.35 8.59 9.84
C VAL A 536 -0.77 7.57 9.92
N VAL A 537 -0.48 6.40 10.47
CA VAL A 537 -1.46 5.33 10.71
C VAL A 537 -1.98 5.49 12.13
N MET A 538 -3.30 5.49 12.30
CA MET A 538 -3.92 5.61 13.63
C MET A 538 -3.70 4.36 14.49
N PRO A 539 -3.57 4.51 15.81
CA PRO A 539 -3.19 3.40 16.69
C PRO A 539 -4.24 2.31 16.80
N GLU A 540 -5.52 2.69 16.78
CA GLU A 540 -6.63 1.77 16.96
C GLU A 540 -7.17 1.26 15.63
N ARG A 541 -7.76 0.06 15.66
CA ARG A 541 -8.45 -0.49 14.51
C ARG A 541 -9.72 0.30 14.23
N TYR A 542 -9.97 0.51 12.96
CA TYR A 542 -11.14 1.23 12.49
C TYR A 542 -12.43 0.53 12.90
N ALA A 543 -13.34 1.29 13.50
CA ALA A 543 -14.62 0.80 14.00
C ALA A 543 -15.82 1.63 13.51
N ALA A 544 -15.63 2.40 12.45
CA ALA A 544 -16.65 3.30 11.89
C ALA A 544 -17.29 4.21 12.95
N VAL A 545 -16.50 4.69 13.91
CA VAL A 545 -16.96 5.66 14.92
C VAL A 545 -17.31 6.96 14.22
N PRO A 546 -18.51 7.53 14.45
CA PRO A 546 -18.87 8.84 13.90
C PRO A 546 -17.84 9.91 14.26
N GLN A 547 -17.36 10.64 13.25
CA GLN A 547 -16.34 11.67 13.41
C GLN A 547 -16.96 13.01 13.83
N GLN A 548 -17.68 13.00 14.93
CA GLN A 548 -18.21 14.20 15.57
C GLN A 548 -17.07 15.16 15.92
N ALA A 549 -17.33 16.46 15.80
CA ALA A 549 -16.33 17.49 16.11
C ALA A 549 -15.68 17.27 17.48
N ILE A 550 -14.37 17.43 17.54
CA ILE A 550 -13.59 17.33 18.77
C ILE A 550 -13.34 18.73 19.30
N SER A 551 -13.58 18.93 20.59
CA SER A 551 -13.26 20.18 21.28
C SER A 551 -11.93 20.08 22.05
N ALA A 552 -11.28 21.21 22.28
CA ALA A 552 -10.05 21.24 23.08
C ALA A 552 -10.27 20.72 24.52
N SER A 553 -11.45 20.93 25.08
CA SER A 553 -11.78 20.43 26.43
C SER A 553 -11.83 18.90 26.50
N GLU A 554 -12.21 18.21 25.41
CA GLU A 554 -12.19 16.75 25.35
C GLU A 554 -10.77 16.19 25.31
N LEU A 555 -9.80 16.97 24.88
CA LEU A 555 -8.40 16.52 24.79
C LEU A 555 -7.66 16.64 26.13
N ALA A 556 -8.13 17.49 27.04
CA ALA A 556 -7.58 17.57 28.38
C ALA A 556 -7.81 16.27 29.16
N GLY A 557 -6.86 15.90 30.03
CA GLY A 557 -6.90 14.67 30.84
C GLY A 557 -5.84 13.66 30.48
N THR A 558 -6.02 12.43 30.94
CA THR A 558 -5.02 11.37 30.86
C THR A 558 -5.02 10.67 29.49
N TRP A 559 -3.82 10.47 28.97
CA TRP A 559 -3.55 9.76 27.72
C TRP A 559 -2.58 8.60 27.97
N GLU A 560 -2.73 7.56 27.18
CA GLU A 560 -1.68 6.57 26.95
C GLU A 560 -0.85 7.02 25.75
N HIS A 561 0.42 7.26 25.96
CA HIS A 561 1.35 7.72 24.92
C HIS A 561 2.36 6.62 24.59
N ILE A 562 2.61 6.40 23.31
CA ILE A 562 3.63 5.46 22.82
C ILE A 562 4.61 6.23 21.92
N ASP A 563 5.90 6.15 22.23
CA ASP A 563 6.99 6.43 21.28
C ASP A 563 7.21 5.16 20.44
N LEU A 564 6.83 5.20 19.17
CA LEU A 564 6.96 4.06 18.24
C LEU A 564 8.37 3.91 17.66
N SER A 565 9.34 4.67 18.10
CA SER A 565 10.71 4.56 17.59
C SER A 565 11.14 3.09 17.51
N TYR A 566 11.72 2.74 16.36
CA TYR A 566 12.08 1.37 16.04
C TYR A 566 12.97 0.73 17.11
N LYS A 567 12.61 -0.46 17.51
CA LYS A 567 13.40 -1.28 18.43
C LYS A 567 13.31 -2.75 17.99
N TYR A 568 14.43 -3.25 17.52
CA TYR A 568 14.54 -4.59 16.98
C TYR A 568 14.11 -5.67 17.98
N GLY A 569 13.15 -6.49 17.60
CA GLY A 569 12.66 -7.61 18.40
C GLY A 569 11.89 -7.24 19.68
N GLU A 570 11.62 -5.96 19.91
CA GLU A 570 10.94 -5.50 21.13
C GLU A 570 9.61 -4.82 20.81
N MET A 571 8.69 -4.90 21.78
CA MET A 571 7.39 -4.22 21.73
C MET A 571 7.50 -2.84 22.38
N ARG A 572 6.79 -1.85 21.83
CA ARG A 572 6.66 -0.52 22.43
C ARG A 572 5.44 -0.49 23.34
N THR A 573 5.62 -0.05 24.58
CA THR A 573 4.54 0.00 25.57
C THR A 573 4.10 1.44 25.86
N SER A 574 2.83 1.61 26.18
CA SER A 574 2.28 2.91 26.51
C SER A 574 2.79 3.44 27.86
N THR A 575 2.91 4.76 27.94
CA THR A 575 3.27 5.50 29.16
C THR A 575 2.16 6.52 29.43
N PRO A 576 1.67 6.67 30.67
CA PRO A 576 0.70 7.70 31.01
C PRO A 576 1.24 9.11 30.74
N MET A 577 0.41 9.98 30.20
CA MET A 577 0.71 11.40 29.98
C MET A 577 -0.53 12.23 30.27
N GLU A 578 -0.37 13.40 30.89
CA GLU A 578 -1.47 14.25 31.30
C GLU A 578 -1.45 15.59 30.59
N PHE A 579 -2.53 15.91 29.89
CA PHE A 579 -2.79 17.21 29.26
C PHE A 579 -3.69 18.03 30.18
N SER A 580 -3.18 19.12 30.74
CA SER A 580 -3.97 20.03 31.55
C SER A 580 -4.78 20.98 30.69
N ALA A 581 -5.95 21.37 31.15
CA ALA A 581 -6.85 22.30 30.47
C ALA A 581 -6.23 23.70 30.19
N ASP A 582 -5.17 24.06 30.88
CA ASP A 582 -4.44 25.32 30.67
C ASP A 582 -3.43 25.26 29.50
N GLY A 583 -3.39 24.16 28.77
CA GLY A 583 -2.47 23.96 27.66
C GLY A 583 -1.08 23.48 28.06
N THR A 584 -0.89 23.01 29.32
CA THR A 584 0.38 22.42 29.77
C THR A 584 0.31 20.91 29.80
N ILE A 585 1.47 20.25 29.68
CA ILE A 585 1.64 18.81 29.86
C ILE A 585 2.24 18.58 31.24
N THR A 586 1.46 18.02 32.16
CA THR A 586 1.81 17.98 33.59
C THR A 586 2.50 16.69 34.01
N SER A 587 2.38 15.61 33.20
CA SER A 587 3.08 14.35 33.48
C SER A 587 3.46 13.61 32.20
N GLY A 588 4.22 12.53 32.32
CA GLY A 588 4.63 11.64 31.24
C GLY A 588 5.86 12.11 30.47
N PRO A 589 6.14 11.51 29.31
CA PRO A 589 7.38 11.76 28.56
C PRO A 589 7.58 13.21 28.12
N TRP A 590 6.50 13.96 27.94
CA TRP A 590 6.53 15.37 27.52
C TRP A 590 6.21 16.36 28.63
N LYS A 591 6.38 15.96 29.88
CA LYS A 591 6.14 16.82 31.06
C LYS A 591 6.88 18.15 30.93
N GLY A 592 6.17 19.25 31.17
CA GLY A 592 6.67 20.62 31.02
C GLY A 592 6.46 21.22 29.63
N GLY A 593 6.08 20.41 28.66
CA GLY A 593 5.69 20.86 27.32
C GLY A 593 4.35 21.60 27.32
N LYS A 594 4.02 22.16 26.16
CA LYS A 594 2.73 22.81 25.88
C LYS A 594 1.94 22.01 24.88
N TRP A 595 0.62 22.17 24.91
CA TRP A 595 -0.25 21.64 23.88
C TRP A 595 -1.29 22.68 23.44
N SER A 596 -1.74 22.58 22.19
CA SER A 596 -2.83 23.35 21.63
C SER A 596 -3.56 22.54 20.56
N PHE A 597 -4.79 22.89 20.27
CA PHE A 597 -5.63 22.17 19.33
C PHE A 597 -6.25 23.10 18.29
N ASN A 598 -6.17 22.71 17.04
CA ASN A 598 -6.87 23.34 15.93
C ASN A 598 -8.02 22.42 15.48
N ALA A 599 -9.24 22.77 15.86
CA ALA A 599 -10.44 22.00 15.56
C ALA A 599 -10.78 21.96 14.05
N ASN A 600 -10.37 22.97 13.27
CA ASN A 600 -10.64 23.01 11.82
C ASN A 600 -9.84 21.96 11.04
N THR A 601 -8.72 21.51 11.58
CA THR A 601 -7.82 20.55 10.92
C THR A 601 -7.65 19.27 11.72
N ASN A 602 -8.36 19.13 12.83
CA ASN A 602 -8.18 18.06 13.81
C ASN A 602 -6.70 17.84 14.15
N THR A 603 -5.99 18.95 14.37
CA THR A 603 -4.55 18.91 14.65
C THR A 603 -4.26 19.34 16.08
N LEU A 604 -3.72 18.42 16.85
CA LEU A 604 -3.16 18.65 18.18
C LEU A 604 -1.66 18.91 18.00
N THR A 605 -1.19 20.06 18.45
CA THR A 605 0.25 20.31 18.60
C THR A 605 0.61 20.09 20.05
N ALA A 606 1.46 19.10 20.33
CA ALA A 606 1.91 18.78 21.68
C ALA A 606 3.43 18.64 21.71
N ASN A 607 4.07 19.37 22.65
CA ASN A 607 5.54 19.42 22.74
C ASN A 607 6.23 19.75 21.41
N GLY A 608 5.61 20.60 20.57
CA GLY A 608 6.11 20.95 19.25
C GLY A 608 5.87 19.92 18.14
N VAL A 609 5.22 18.80 18.44
CA VAL A 609 4.90 17.74 17.46
C VAL A 609 3.50 17.95 16.91
N GLU A 610 3.36 17.88 15.58
CA GLU A 610 2.05 17.80 14.92
C GLU A 610 1.47 16.39 15.06
N LEU A 611 0.28 16.31 15.63
CA LEU A 611 -0.48 15.07 15.83
C LEU A 611 -1.86 15.22 15.20
N LYS A 612 -2.26 14.30 14.36
CA LYS A 612 -3.64 14.20 13.88
C LYS A 612 -4.46 13.46 14.91
N VAL A 613 -5.66 13.97 15.18
CA VAL A 613 -6.59 13.36 16.12
C VAL A 613 -7.88 12.94 15.42
N GLN A 614 -8.45 11.83 15.87
CA GLN A 614 -9.78 11.38 15.45
C GLN A 614 -10.46 10.56 16.54
N ARG A 615 -11.77 10.38 16.40
CA ARG A 615 -12.51 9.43 17.24
C ARG A 615 -12.31 8.01 16.74
N GLU A 616 -12.13 7.08 17.67
CA GLU A 616 -12.01 5.66 17.36
C GLU A 616 -12.53 4.80 18.51
N CYS A 617 -12.62 3.50 18.31
CA CYS A 617 -12.99 2.56 19.37
C CYS A 617 -11.80 2.30 20.29
N ASP A 618 -12.01 2.36 21.58
CA ASP A 618 -11.10 1.80 22.58
C ASP A 618 -11.35 0.28 22.65
N TRP A 619 -10.60 -0.47 21.88
CA TRP A 619 -10.73 -1.92 21.74
C TRP A 619 -10.34 -2.68 23.00
N GLU A 620 -9.52 -2.10 23.86
CA GLU A 620 -9.08 -2.68 25.12
C GLU A 620 -10.05 -2.44 26.28
N SER A 621 -10.97 -1.49 26.15
CA SER A 621 -11.96 -1.22 27.20
C SER A 621 -13.04 -2.31 27.26
N ASN A 622 -13.59 -2.54 28.44
CA ASN A 622 -14.69 -3.46 28.64
C ASN A 622 -15.79 -2.81 29.52
N PRO A 623 -16.95 -2.47 28.97
CA PRO A 623 -17.33 -2.57 27.56
C PRO A 623 -16.50 -1.65 26.64
N ARG A 624 -16.38 -2.01 25.37
CA ARG A 624 -15.78 -1.15 24.34
C ARG A 624 -16.55 0.15 24.21
N ARG A 625 -15.84 1.24 24.01
CA ARG A 625 -16.42 2.60 23.94
C ARG A 625 -15.68 3.44 22.89
N ALA A 626 -16.31 4.53 22.46
CA ALA A 626 -15.61 5.53 21.67
C ALA A 626 -14.57 6.26 22.53
N THR A 627 -13.44 6.57 21.91
CA THR A 627 -12.37 7.36 22.50
C THR A 627 -11.78 8.30 21.44
N ILE A 628 -10.77 9.09 21.81
CA ILE A 628 -10.00 9.91 20.90
C ILE A 628 -8.58 9.33 20.84
N VAL A 629 -8.05 9.23 19.63
CA VAL A 629 -6.69 8.76 19.38
C VAL A 629 -5.89 9.81 18.64
N TYR A 630 -4.57 9.75 18.74
CA TYR A 630 -3.70 10.56 17.91
C TYR A 630 -2.54 9.74 17.31
N ALA A 631 -2.05 10.24 16.17
CA ALA A 631 -0.81 9.80 15.56
C ALA A 631 -0.05 10.99 14.98
N GLY A 632 1.29 10.95 15.04
CA GLY A 632 2.14 12.00 14.50
C GLY A 632 3.57 11.56 14.31
N ILE A 633 4.33 12.37 13.56
CA ILE A 633 5.75 12.16 13.27
C ILE A 633 6.50 13.46 13.55
N ASN A 634 7.63 13.38 14.22
CA ASN A 634 8.58 14.46 14.36
C ASN A 634 9.98 13.93 14.08
N ASP A 635 10.66 14.52 13.09
CA ASP A 635 11.96 14.06 12.59
C ASP A 635 11.95 12.56 12.22
N GLN A 636 12.51 11.74 13.08
CA GLN A 636 12.60 10.28 12.87
C GLN A 636 11.80 9.47 13.89
N LYS A 637 10.88 10.11 14.59
CA LYS A 637 10.07 9.48 15.63
C LYS A 637 8.59 9.56 15.30
N SER A 638 7.90 8.44 15.47
CA SER A 638 6.46 8.37 15.40
C SER A 638 5.87 8.22 16.80
N TYR A 639 4.70 8.78 16.96
CA TYR A 639 3.99 8.78 18.23
C TYR A 639 2.54 8.35 18.04
N TRP A 640 2.07 7.52 18.95
CA TRP A 640 0.68 7.15 19.07
C TRP A 640 0.14 7.55 20.43
N GLY A 641 -1.15 7.82 20.49
CA GLY A 641 -1.83 8.07 21.76
C GLY A 641 -3.30 7.70 21.74
N LYS A 642 -3.78 7.32 22.91
CA LYS A 642 -5.17 7.00 23.18
C LYS A 642 -5.61 7.67 24.46
N LYS A 643 -6.76 8.38 24.42
CA LYS A 643 -7.34 9.02 25.58
C LYS A 643 -8.00 7.98 26.49
N LYS A 644 -7.79 8.13 27.82
CA LYS A 644 -8.42 7.30 28.87
C LYS A 644 -9.85 7.73 29.18
#